data_39df0cf12efa0172e2287311a7700117
#
_entry.id   39df0cf12efa0172e2287311a7700117
#
_cell.length_a   1.000
_cell.length_b   1.000
_cell.length_c   1.000
_cell.angle_alpha   90.00
_cell.angle_beta   90.00
_cell.angle_gamma   90.00
#
_symmetry.space_group_name_H-M   'P 1'
#
loop_
_entity.id
_entity.type
_entity.pdbx_description
1 polymer ?
#
loop_
_entity_poly.entity_id
_entity_poly.type
_entity_poly.pdbx_seq_one_letter_code
_entity_poly.pdbx_strand_id
1 'polypeptide(L)'
;MVLDRVRKHQKSVFSVLRDRLNIMLLMCLFIVAGTSIAHAQQPLPSVLKADSLPVKADSLLLSTDSMALATDSLIQMMDSLAKEVSKPAPIVDSTLLQCYVVDSQTGDSIPYANAIYRTLKVGVSSDADGHFTIEKKAGEQLTVTAVGYKPRRIKVTDDTPNTLHITLIADSKQLQGVVVKAKRRHRYSRKDNPAVELMKRVIAAKKESLLSNHSYYQYDKYQKVTMAINNLTPDDIEGKMFKKAPWLLDQVEVCPYNNKLILPISVDETLTQHIYRKDPRDEKDIVLGQTTKGISKLIQTGEALNTIVKDLFKDINLYDDQIDLLQKRFPSPIGSTAISFYHFYIDDTVYVNQDQCIRLQFMPANQQDFGFRGELYVLNDSTLHVKKCDMQLPANTGVNFVDAMKFEQEFTKLNNGEWALTTDNMVAELKLTDLLQRAIVIRTTGMNNYAFTPIDDKLFKGKAKVTYDANAKMRDNDFWAAHRTTQLTKSEASMDSFVKRMSKTKHFKWLLFTTKALVENFIETGNEDKPSKVDLGPVNTFISKNFVDGIRLRASARTTAKFNPHWFFEGYYAYGTKSHQNYYDAKVTYSFNKPEYQPIEFPIRTISIESNRDVESPSDKYLKHSKDNIFMTFRPVKVEKLYFYNRQRIKFEWETNYGLATSIGLSTESNRPTGKLIYEKMDGSLVDRIRLTELSLSLDYRPGQSYVNSKQRRMEVNLDAPEFKLKHTMGLKNFLGGHFNTNLTELAIYKRFWLGSWGHVDTRVEGGAQWNKVPFPFLITPPVNTSYFEHLGTFNLMQPLEFLNDRYAKFNLAWDLEGKVFNRVPLLKKLKWREYVAFKGMWGHLTDKNNPFLPQNSNDPDLYKFPDGTGVMTNDPYLEFVVGVHNIFKCLEVDYVRRLTYTHVPGISKNGIRFGFNLVF
;
A
#
# COMPACT_ATOMS: atom_id res chain seq x y z
N MET A 1 12.48 -51.68 -11.64
CA MET A 1 13.18 -51.39 -10.36
C MET A 1 14.27 -50.33 -10.45
N VAL A 2 15.18 -50.33 -11.45
CA VAL A 2 16.20 -49.29 -11.65
C VAL A 2 15.58 -47.99 -12.16
N LEU A 3 14.65 -48.03 -13.09
CA LEU A 3 13.92 -46.85 -13.63
C LEU A 3 13.05 -46.16 -12.60
N ASP A 4 12.49 -46.87 -11.62
CA ASP A 4 11.69 -46.29 -10.56
C ASP A 4 12.56 -45.62 -9.48
N ARG A 5 13.78 -46.13 -9.23
CA ARG A 5 14.74 -45.45 -8.36
C ARG A 5 15.27 -44.15 -9.00
N VAL A 6 15.51 -44.15 -10.30
CA VAL A 6 15.95 -42.91 -11.02
C VAL A 6 14.83 -41.88 -11.05
N ARG A 7 13.58 -42.28 -11.29
CA ARG A 7 12.42 -41.36 -11.21
C ARG A 7 12.18 -40.83 -9.79
N LYS A 8 12.36 -41.65 -8.74
CA LYS A 8 12.26 -41.16 -7.36
C LYS A 8 13.39 -40.22 -7.00
N HIS A 9 14.62 -40.47 -7.49
CA HIS A 9 15.77 -39.60 -7.26
C HIS A 9 15.64 -38.28 -8.04
N GLN A 10 15.16 -38.30 -9.29
CA GLN A 10 14.84 -37.09 -10.05
C GLN A 10 13.71 -36.27 -9.37
N LYS A 11 12.65 -36.91 -8.91
CA LYS A 11 11.58 -36.20 -8.16
C LYS A 11 12.11 -35.55 -6.87
N SER A 12 13.01 -36.21 -6.16
CA SER A 12 13.65 -35.70 -4.94
C SER A 12 14.59 -34.53 -5.24
N VAL A 13 15.41 -34.64 -6.28
CA VAL A 13 16.33 -33.54 -6.69
C VAL A 13 15.53 -32.35 -7.25
N PHE A 14 14.48 -32.60 -8.04
CA PHE A 14 13.58 -31.52 -8.51
C PHE A 14 12.80 -30.86 -7.37
N SER A 15 12.40 -31.60 -6.33
CA SER A 15 11.73 -30.97 -5.18
C SER A 15 12.69 -30.11 -4.37
N VAL A 16 13.92 -30.55 -4.15
CA VAL A 16 14.95 -29.77 -3.44
C VAL A 16 15.40 -28.54 -4.26
N LEU A 17 15.54 -28.70 -5.58
CA LEU A 17 15.81 -27.56 -6.49
C LEU A 17 14.61 -26.58 -6.51
N ARG A 18 13.39 -27.09 -6.54
CA ARG A 18 12.16 -26.30 -6.48
C ARG A 18 12.06 -25.53 -5.17
N ASP A 19 12.37 -26.16 -4.03
CA ASP A 19 12.31 -25.51 -2.72
C ASP A 19 13.41 -24.44 -2.58
N ARG A 20 14.61 -24.70 -3.14
CA ARG A 20 15.68 -23.69 -3.21
C ARG A 20 15.39 -22.56 -4.20
N LEU A 21 14.78 -22.89 -5.35
CA LEU A 21 14.35 -21.88 -6.34
C LEU A 21 13.21 -21.04 -5.79
N ASN A 22 12.30 -21.62 -5.01
CA ASN A 22 11.22 -20.92 -4.33
C ASN A 22 11.75 -19.95 -3.27
N ILE A 23 12.73 -20.36 -2.49
CA ILE A 23 13.40 -19.48 -1.51
C ILE A 23 14.16 -18.37 -2.25
N MET A 24 14.83 -18.69 -3.36
CA MET A 24 15.55 -17.70 -4.16
C MET A 24 14.59 -16.75 -4.89
N LEU A 25 13.43 -17.24 -5.37
CA LEU A 25 12.37 -16.40 -5.96
C LEU A 25 11.67 -15.54 -4.91
N LEU A 26 11.45 -16.07 -3.71
CA LEU A 26 10.98 -15.30 -2.55
C LEU A 26 12.00 -14.22 -2.17
N MET A 27 13.28 -14.57 -2.17
CA MET A 27 14.39 -13.63 -1.98
C MET A 27 14.40 -12.56 -3.08
N CYS A 28 14.26 -12.94 -4.35
CA CYS A 28 14.19 -11.99 -5.47
C CYS A 28 12.93 -11.12 -5.41
N LEU A 29 11.78 -11.67 -5.06
CA LEU A 29 10.53 -10.93 -4.85
C LEU A 29 10.64 -9.93 -3.69
N PHE A 30 11.29 -10.30 -2.59
CA PHE A 30 11.51 -9.38 -1.47
C PHE A 30 12.61 -8.34 -1.75
N ILE A 31 13.65 -8.69 -2.52
CA ILE A 31 14.67 -7.74 -3.00
C ILE A 31 14.01 -6.72 -3.95
N VAL A 32 13.12 -7.19 -4.81
CA VAL A 32 12.38 -6.38 -5.79
C VAL A 32 11.32 -5.51 -5.10
N ALA A 33 10.55 -6.04 -4.13
CA ALA A 33 9.67 -5.23 -3.29
C ALA A 33 10.45 -4.15 -2.53
N GLY A 34 11.66 -4.47 -2.10
CA GLY A 34 12.58 -3.52 -1.48
C GLY A 34 13.06 -2.38 -2.40
N THR A 35 13.09 -2.58 -3.71
CA THR A 35 13.54 -1.56 -4.69
C THR A 35 12.38 -0.78 -5.31
N SER A 36 11.21 -1.38 -5.45
CA SER A 36 10.06 -0.75 -6.12
C SER A 36 9.28 0.22 -5.21
N ILE A 37 9.35 0.03 -3.89
CA ILE A 37 8.69 0.90 -2.91
C ILE A 37 9.49 2.19 -2.62
N ALA A 38 10.61 2.42 -3.31
CA ALA A 38 11.45 3.61 -3.15
C ALA A 38 10.84 4.91 -3.68
N HIS A 39 9.57 4.92 -4.08
CA HIS A 39 8.90 6.11 -4.62
C HIS A 39 8.03 6.85 -3.61
N ALA A 40 7.97 6.42 -2.37
CA ALA A 40 7.10 7.04 -1.42
C ALA A 40 7.77 7.34 -0.09
N GLN A 41 7.83 8.62 0.31
CA GLN A 41 8.33 9.07 1.63
C GLN A 41 7.47 10.17 2.23
N GLN A 42 6.88 9.97 3.37
CA GLN A 42 6.92 10.69 4.66
C GLN A 42 5.61 10.79 5.50
N PRO A 43 5.68 11.19 6.73
CA PRO A 43 5.11 10.63 7.95
C PRO A 43 4.12 11.50 8.77
N LEU A 44 3.64 11.04 9.94
CA LEU A 44 2.74 11.70 10.89
C LEU A 44 3.32 11.87 12.31
N PRO A 45 2.81 12.82 13.10
CA PRO A 45 3.51 13.36 14.25
C PRO A 45 3.19 12.71 15.60
N SER A 46 4.13 12.86 16.50
CA SER A 46 4.06 12.56 17.93
C SER A 46 3.46 13.73 18.73
N VAL A 47 2.69 13.42 19.76
CA VAL A 47 2.26 14.41 20.76
C VAL A 47 2.48 13.92 22.19
N LEU A 48 3.33 14.69 22.88
CA LEU A 48 3.38 15.11 24.29
C LEU A 48 3.27 14.11 25.47
N LYS A 49 4.18 14.39 26.36
CA LYS A 49 4.56 13.86 27.67
C LYS A 49 3.46 13.77 28.72
N ALA A 50 3.58 12.78 29.60
CA ALA A 50 3.37 12.97 31.02
C ALA A 50 4.38 12.17 31.84
N ASP A 51 4.84 12.76 32.90
CA ASP A 51 6.00 12.38 33.74
C ASP A 51 5.78 11.12 34.57
N SER A 52 6.90 10.48 34.83
CA SER A 52 7.08 9.30 35.66
C SER A 52 7.06 9.64 37.15
N LEU A 53 6.46 8.81 37.97
CA LEU A 53 6.84 8.57 39.36
C LEU A 53 6.71 7.09 39.69
N PRO A 54 7.61 6.53 40.53
CA PRO A 54 7.70 5.09 40.78
C PRO A 54 6.88 4.66 41.99
N VAL A 55 6.27 3.49 41.91
CA VAL A 55 5.75 2.80 43.10
C VAL A 55 6.34 1.41 43.20
N LYS A 56 6.86 1.15 44.37
CA LYS A 56 7.53 -0.07 44.82
C LYS A 56 6.59 -1.28 44.84
N ALA A 57 7.19 -2.42 44.57
CA ALA A 57 6.61 -3.73 44.86
C ALA A 57 6.67 -4.00 46.34
N ASP A 58 5.58 -4.50 46.90
CA ASP A 58 5.58 -5.32 48.12
C ASP A 58 4.64 -6.49 47.99
N SER A 59 5.17 -7.62 48.35
CA SER A 59 4.61 -8.94 48.42
C SER A 59 3.48 -9.06 49.45
N LEU A 60 2.41 -9.81 49.16
CA LEU A 60 1.62 -10.43 50.21
C LEU A 60 0.97 -11.75 49.72
N LEU A 61 1.36 -12.78 50.41
CA LEU A 61 0.72 -14.10 50.48
C LEU A 61 -0.69 -13.97 51.04
N LEU A 62 -1.64 -14.60 50.42
CA LEU A 62 -2.99 -14.82 51.02
C LEU A 62 -3.51 -16.22 50.75
N SER A 63 -3.96 -16.74 51.84
CA SER A 63 -4.36 -18.03 52.32
C SER A 63 -5.67 -18.61 51.71
N THR A 64 -5.81 -19.89 51.95
CA THR A 64 -6.72 -20.95 51.58
C THR A 64 -8.20 -20.84 51.99
N ASP A 65 -8.81 -19.66 52.02
CA ASP A 65 -10.25 -19.56 52.44
C ASP A 65 -11.26 -19.29 51.29
N SER A 66 -10.84 -19.40 50.04
CA SER A 66 -11.72 -19.09 48.87
C SER A 66 -12.51 -20.29 48.30
N MET A 67 -12.35 -21.49 48.87
CA MET A 67 -13.05 -22.66 48.32
C MET A 67 -14.44 -22.94 48.95
N ALA A 68 -14.77 -22.31 50.07
CA ALA A 68 -16.08 -22.51 50.71
C ALA A 68 -17.20 -21.60 50.16
N LEU A 69 -16.83 -20.46 49.54
CA LEU A 69 -17.82 -19.52 48.95
C LEU A 69 -18.29 -19.88 47.54
N ALA A 70 -17.55 -20.78 46.86
CA ALA A 70 -17.91 -21.20 45.49
C ALA A 70 -19.01 -22.28 45.45
N THR A 71 -19.21 -23.04 46.51
CA THR A 71 -20.22 -24.08 46.57
C THR A 71 -21.63 -23.52 46.87
N ASP A 72 -21.73 -22.48 47.66
CA ASP A 72 -23.04 -21.84 47.95
C ASP A 72 -23.60 -21.07 46.77
N SER A 73 -22.74 -20.51 45.92
CA SER A 73 -23.17 -19.83 44.69
C SER A 73 -23.68 -20.79 43.62
N LEU A 74 -23.13 -22.00 43.55
CA LEU A 74 -23.61 -23.05 42.63
C LEU A 74 -24.98 -23.62 43.03
N ILE A 75 -25.25 -23.75 44.33
CA ILE A 75 -26.57 -24.21 44.84
C ILE A 75 -27.63 -23.14 44.58
N GLN A 76 -27.36 -21.87 44.77
CA GLN A 76 -28.29 -20.78 44.46
C GLN A 76 -28.54 -20.63 42.94
N MET A 77 -27.56 -20.96 42.09
CA MET A 77 -27.72 -20.95 40.67
C MET A 77 -28.56 -22.14 40.14
N MET A 78 -28.49 -23.29 40.81
CA MET A 78 -29.34 -24.46 40.51
C MET A 78 -30.80 -24.26 40.98
N ASP A 79 -31.03 -23.59 42.09
CA ASP A 79 -32.41 -23.24 42.56
C ASP A 79 -33.04 -22.15 41.70
N SER A 80 -32.27 -21.24 41.10
CA SER A 80 -32.81 -20.26 40.17
C SER A 80 -33.20 -20.87 38.82
N LEU A 81 -32.43 -21.85 38.35
CA LEU A 81 -32.73 -22.63 37.13
C LEU A 81 -33.97 -23.52 37.30
N ALA A 82 -34.19 -24.09 38.50
CA ALA A 82 -35.37 -24.89 38.77
C ALA A 82 -36.68 -24.05 38.84
N LYS A 83 -36.58 -22.76 39.12
CA LYS A 83 -37.73 -21.82 39.10
C LYS A 83 -38.11 -21.29 37.72
N GLU A 84 -37.19 -21.38 36.72
CA GLU A 84 -37.51 -20.98 35.35
C GLU A 84 -38.23 -22.04 34.51
N VAL A 85 -38.22 -23.28 34.95
CA VAL A 85 -38.90 -24.42 34.27
C VAL A 85 -40.43 -24.47 34.51
N SER A 86 -40.99 -23.61 35.33
CA SER A 86 -42.44 -23.63 35.65
C SER A 86 -43.22 -22.39 35.20
N LYS A 87 -42.85 -21.80 34.06
CA LYS A 87 -43.72 -20.84 33.36
C LYS A 87 -44.64 -21.58 32.39
N PRO A 88 -45.94 -21.31 32.41
CA PRO A 88 -46.86 -21.94 31.46
C PRO A 88 -46.50 -21.51 30.03
N ALA A 89 -46.51 -22.47 29.11
CA ALA A 89 -46.25 -22.23 27.70
C ALA A 89 -47.14 -21.10 27.15
N PRO A 90 -46.60 -20.17 26.33
CA PRO A 90 -47.39 -19.16 25.70
C PRO A 90 -48.48 -19.83 24.84
N ILE A 91 -49.67 -19.29 24.86
CA ILE A 91 -50.79 -19.71 24.00
C ILE A 91 -50.30 -19.45 22.56
N VAL A 92 -49.97 -20.52 21.83
CA VAL A 92 -49.56 -20.45 20.45
C VAL A 92 -50.80 -20.06 19.62
N ASP A 93 -50.74 -18.86 19.05
CA ASP A 93 -51.74 -18.41 18.09
C ASP A 93 -51.74 -19.37 16.88
N SER A 94 -52.85 -20.07 16.66
CA SER A 94 -52.95 -21.11 15.64
C SER A 94 -52.81 -20.58 14.19
N THR A 95 -52.75 -19.26 14.05
CA THR A 95 -52.58 -18.58 12.76
C THR A 95 -51.12 -18.31 12.36
N LEU A 96 -50.15 -18.57 13.27
CA LEU A 96 -48.74 -18.28 13.03
C LEU A 96 -47.88 -19.55 12.96
N LEU A 97 -46.94 -19.58 12.03
CA LEU A 97 -45.88 -20.57 11.93
C LEU A 97 -44.61 -20.03 12.61
N GLN A 98 -44.11 -20.75 13.61
CA GLN A 98 -42.79 -20.50 14.20
C GLN A 98 -41.76 -21.40 13.51
N CYS A 99 -40.76 -20.80 12.89
CA CYS A 99 -39.81 -21.51 12.06
C CYS A 99 -38.40 -21.34 12.57
N TYR A 100 -37.62 -22.43 12.59
CA TYR A 100 -36.22 -22.47 12.95
C TYR A 100 -35.44 -22.98 11.74
N VAL A 101 -34.46 -22.20 11.25
CA VAL A 101 -33.64 -22.57 10.09
C VAL A 101 -32.30 -23.06 10.58
N VAL A 102 -31.95 -24.29 10.21
CA VAL A 102 -30.72 -24.95 10.65
C VAL A 102 -29.97 -25.59 9.47
N ASP A 103 -28.66 -25.72 9.61
CA ASP A 103 -27.83 -26.45 8.66
C ASP A 103 -28.10 -27.96 8.75
N SER A 104 -28.20 -28.62 7.59
CA SER A 104 -28.55 -30.05 7.53
C SER A 104 -27.44 -30.99 8.00
N GLN A 105 -26.20 -30.54 8.09
CA GLN A 105 -25.02 -31.34 8.46
C GLN A 105 -24.57 -31.07 9.89
N THR A 106 -24.49 -29.78 10.25
CA THR A 106 -24.00 -29.37 11.59
C THR A 106 -25.09 -29.21 12.63
N GLY A 107 -26.35 -28.97 12.19
CA GLY A 107 -27.45 -28.65 13.10
C GLY A 107 -27.43 -27.21 13.63
N ASP A 108 -26.41 -26.41 13.22
CA ASP A 108 -26.30 -25.02 13.67
C ASP A 108 -27.40 -24.13 13.09
N SER A 109 -27.83 -23.13 13.84
CA SER A 109 -28.80 -22.13 13.38
C SER A 109 -28.26 -21.31 12.22
N ILE A 110 -29.10 -21.07 11.22
CA ILE A 110 -28.74 -20.23 10.06
C ILE A 110 -29.37 -18.87 10.23
N PRO A 111 -28.61 -17.84 10.59
CA PRO A 111 -29.11 -16.49 10.77
C PRO A 111 -29.51 -15.85 9.45
N TYR A 112 -30.47 -14.94 9.50
CA TYR A 112 -30.91 -14.08 8.39
C TYR A 112 -31.32 -14.85 7.13
N ALA A 113 -31.88 -16.04 7.26
CA ALA A 113 -32.50 -16.77 6.17
C ALA A 113 -33.78 -16.08 5.72
N ASN A 114 -33.96 -15.90 4.41
CA ASN A 114 -35.18 -15.31 3.86
C ASN A 114 -36.26 -16.37 3.64
N ALA A 115 -37.44 -16.13 4.13
CA ALA A 115 -38.63 -16.95 3.93
C ALA A 115 -39.73 -16.15 3.25
N ILE A 116 -40.25 -16.62 2.09
CA ILE A 116 -41.22 -15.88 1.30
C ILE A 116 -42.31 -16.78 0.70
N TYR A 117 -43.56 -16.34 0.81
CA TYR A 117 -44.68 -16.82 -0.02
C TYR A 117 -44.68 -16.07 -1.34
N ARG A 118 -44.09 -16.68 -2.39
CA ARG A 118 -43.87 -15.99 -3.68
C ARG A 118 -45.15 -15.52 -4.37
N THR A 119 -46.24 -16.26 -4.22
CA THR A 119 -47.54 -15.94 -4.81
C THR A 119 -48.16 -14.71 -4.15
N LEU A 120 -48.04 -14.61 -2.83
CA LEU A 120 -48.62 -13.54 -2.03
C LEU A 120 -47.67 -12.34 -1.87
N LYS A 121 -46.39 -12.49 -2.26
CA LYS A 121 -45.32 -11.48 -2.06
C LYS A 121 -45.16 -11.04 -0.58
N VAL A 122 -45.38 -11.96 0.34
CA VAL A 122 -45.20 -11.77 1.79
C VAL A 122 -43.99 -12.58 2.23
N GLY A 123 -43.07 -11.97 2.95
CA GLY A 123 -41.90 -12.65 3.42
C GLY A 123 -41.33 -12.04 4.70
N VAL A 124 -40.41 -12.78 5.35
CA VAL A 124 -39.75 -12.45 6.60
C VAL A 124 -38.35 -13.02 6.57
N SER A 125 -37.42 -12.40 7.32
CA SER A 125 -36.08 -12.95 7.55
C SER A 125 -35.95 -13.52 8.93
N SER A 126 -35.16 -14.60 9.11
CA SER A 126 -34.82 -15.11 10.43
C SER A 126 -33.91 -14.14 11.18
N ASP A 127 -34.00 -14.20 12.51
CA ASP A 127 -33.09 -13.48 13.41
C ASP A 127 -31.69 -14.11 13.48
N ALA A 128 -30.86 -13.67 14.44
CA ALA A 128 -29.51 -14.18 14.65
C ALA A 128 -29.49 -15.66 15.09
N ASP A 129 -30.56 -16.15 15.68
CA ASP A 129 -30.69 -17.53 16.14
C ASP A 129 -31.42 -18.42 15.12
N GLY A 130 -31.62 -17.92 13.90
CA GLY A 130 -32.26 -18.64 12.81
C GLY A 130 -33.79 -18.77 12.97
N HIS A 131 -34.41 -18.04 13.89
CA HIS A 131 -35.85 -18.10 14.16
C HIS A 131 -36.60 -17.00 13.41
N PHE A 132 -37.76 -17.34 12.86
CA PHE A 132 -38.75 -16.36 12.33
C PHE A 132 -40.19 -16.82 12.54
N THR A 133 -41.07 -15.85 12.53
CA THR A 133 -42.52 -16.11 12.61
C THR A 133 -43.22 -15.57 11.38
N ILE A 134 -44.06 -16.36 10.74
CA ILE A 134 -44.81 -15.97 9.55
C ILE A 134 -46.25 -16.50 9.63
N GLU A 135 -47.20 -15.77 9.04
CA GLU A 135 -48.58 -16.20 9.00
C GLU A 135 -48.76 -17.52 8.24
N LYS A 136 -49.52 -18.48 8.78
CA LYS A 136 -49.82 -19.78 8.17
C LYS A 136 -50.82 -19.57 7.02
N LYS A 137 -50.35 -19.75 5.78
CA LYS A 137 -51.18 -19.65 4.57
C LYS A 137 -51.32 -21.02 3.92
N ALA A 138 -52.41 -21.72 4.25
CA ALA A 138 -52.70 -23.02 3.67
C ALA A 138 -52.87 -22.95 2.15
N GLY A 139 -52.32 -23.92 1.43
CA GLY A 139 -52.29 -23.95 -0.05
C GLY A 139 -51.09 -23.27 -0.68
N GLU A 140 -50.40 -22.40 0.04
CA GLU A 140 -49.24 -21.65 -0.46
C GLU A 140 -47.91 -22.37 -0.26
N GLN A 141 -46.90 -21.98 -1.05
CA GLN A 141 -45.55 -22.52 -0.97
C GLN A 141 -44.58 -21.53 -0.34
N LEU A 142 -44.13 -21.86 0.90
CA LEU A 142 -43.08 -21.13 1.59
C LEU A 142 -41.72 -21.50 1.01
N THR A 143 -40.97 -20.53 0.46
CA THR A 143 -39.61 -20.70 -0.05
C THR A 143 -38.64 -20.08 0.95
N VAL A 144 -37.72 -20.90 1.50
CA VAL A 144 -36.68 -20.46 2.43
C VAL A 144 -35.33 -20.51 1.72
N THR A 145 -34.56 -19.40 1.82
CA THR A 145 -33.27 -19.23 1.18
C THR A 145 -32.27 -18.59 2.15
N ALA A 146 -31.04 -19.05 2.12
CA ALA A 146 -29.96 -18.43 2.86
C ALA A 146 -28.70 -18.41 1.98
N VAL A 147 -27.81 -17.45 2.23
CA VAL A 147 -26.54 -17.33 1.49
C VAL A 147 -25.68 -18.56 1.74
N GLY A 148 -25.23 -19.21 0.67
CA GLY A 148 -24.44 -20.46 0.77
C GLY A 148 -25.28 -21.74 0.89
N TYR A 149 -26.59 -21.67 0.82
CA TYR A 149 -27.50 -22.80 0.96
C TYR A 149 -28.42 -22.96 -0.25
N LYS A 150 -28.82 -24.20 -0.53
CA LYS A 150 -29.83 -24.48 -1.55
C LYS A 150 -31.21 -24.08 -1.07
N PRO A 151 -32.01 -23.40 -1.93
CA PRO A 151 -33.39 -23.01 -1.57
C PRO A 151 -34.21 -24.24 -1.21
N ARG A 152 -34.94 -24.17 -0.10
CA ARG A 152 -35.93 -25.18 0.29
C ARG A 152 -37.34 -24.65 0.12
N ARG A 153 -38.22 -25.45 -0.47
CA ARG A 153 -39.59 -25.11 -0.71
C ARG A 153 -40.48 -26.03 0.12
N ILE A 154 -41.40 -25.45 0.89
CA ILE A 154 -42.31 -26.14 1.80
C ILE A 154 -43.72 -25.79 1.39
N LYS A 155 -44.54 -26.77 1.07
CA LYS A 155 -45.97 -26.54 0.84
C LYS A 155 -46.65 -26.47 2.20
N VAL A 156 -47.28 -25.36 2.51
CA VAL A 156 -48.02 -25.16 3.76
C VAL A 156 -49.45 -25.67 3.56
N THR A 157 -49.90 -26.52 4.44
CA THR A 157 -51.25 -27.09 4.46
C THR A 157 -51.90 -26.84 5.83
N ASP A 158 -53.20 -27.10 5.97
CA ASP A 158 -53.90 -26.97 7.25
C ASP A 158 -53.28 -27.91 8.32
N ASP A 159 -52.73 -29.07 7.91
CA ASP A 159 -52.07 -30.04 8.79
C ASP A 159 -50.62 -29.69 9.10
N THR A 160 -50.06 -28.61 8.52
CA THR A 160 -48.65 -28.22 8.77
C THR A 160 -48.52 -27.83 10.25
N PRO A 161 -47.56 -28.40 11.01
CA PRO A 161 -47.35 -28.05 12.42
C PRO A 161 -47.01 -26.54 12.55
N ASN A 162 -47.52 -25.91 13.63
CA ASN A 162 -47.26 -24.49 13.90
C ASN A 162 -45.76 -24.21 14.21
N THR A 163 -44.96 -25.22 14.54
CA THR A 163 -43.51 -25.12 14.71
C THR A 163 -42.83 -25.97 13.66
N LEU A 164 -41.94 -25.33 12.84
CA LEU A 164 -41.21 -25.98 11.75
C LEU A 164 -39.72 -25.84 11.94
N HIS A 165 -39.03 -26.96 11.90
CA HIS A 165 -37.57 -26.99 11.77
C HIS A 165 -37.17 -27.16 10.29
N ILE A 166 -36.59 -26.11 9.72
CA ILE A 166 -36.29 -26.01 8.28
C ILE A 166 -34.80 -26.24 8.10
N THR A 167 -34.45 -27.46 7.67
CA THR A 167 -33.04 -27.79 7.38
C THR A 167 -32.66 -27.31 5.99
N LEU A 168 -31.62 -26.48 5.85
CA LEU A 168 -31.05 -26.12 4.56
C LEU A 168 -29.78 -26.93 4.32
N ILE A 169 -29.57 -27.32 3.06
CA ILE A 169 -28.39 -28.05 2.61
C ILE A 169 -27.39 -27.04 2.10
N ALA A 170 -26.18 -27.02 2.64
CA ALA A 170 -25.10 -26.15 2.17
C ALA A 170 -24.85 -26.41 0.67
N ASP A 171 -24.83 -25.33 -0.11
CA ASP A 171 -24.49 -25.41 -1.52
C ASP A 171 -22.96 -25.38 -1.66
N SER A 172 -22.34 -26.57 -1.61
CA SER A 172 -20.89 -26.78 -1.69
C SER A 172 -20.29 -26.46 -3.06
N LYS A 173 -21.03 -25.75 -3.91
CA LYS A 173 -20.42 -25.15 -5.09
C LYS A 173 -19.50 -24.07 -4.64
N GLN A 174 -18.18 -24.39 -4.64
CA GLN A 174 -17.06 -23.47 -4.59
C GLN A 174 -17.45 -22.07 -5.14
N LEU A 175 -16.75 -21.04 -4.67
CA LEU A 175 -16.60 -19.71 -5.28
C LEU A 175 -16.12 -19.75 -6.76
N GLN A 176 -16.60 -20.70 -7.52
CA GLN A 176 -16.66 -20.60 -8.97
C GLN A 176 -17.75 -19.58 -9.23
N GLY A 177 -17.28 -18.42 -9.67
CA GLY A 177 -18.11 -17.26 -9.92
C GLY A 177 -19.48 -17.65 -10.49
N VAL A 178 -20.51 -16.97 -10.02
CA VAL A 178 -21.87 -17.10 -10.56
C VAL A 178 -21.79 -17.12 -12.06
N VAL A 179 -21.77 -18.32 -12.64
CA VAL A 179 -21.93 -18.51 -14.08
C VAL A 179 -23.44 -18.29 -14.30
N VAL A 180 -23.80 -17.06 -14.58
CA VAL A 180 -25.10 -16.75 -15.15
C VAL A 180 -25.16 -17.51 -16.49
N LYS A 181 -25.77 -18.72 -16.49
CA LYS A 181 -26.17 -19.39 -17.70
C LYS A 181 -27.32 -18.58 -18.29
N ALA A 182 -26.95 -17.60 -19.12
CA ALA A 182 -27.91 -16.82 -19.86
C ALA A 182 -28.75 -17.76 -20.71
N LYS A 183 -30.05 -17.87 -20.43
CA LYS A 183 -31.03 -18.29 -21.44
C LYS A 183 -30.85 -17.39 -22.66
N ARG A 184 -30.69 -17.96 -23.83
CA ARG A 184 -30.49 -17.34 -25.16
C ARG A 184 -30.24 -15.83 -25.16
N ARG A 185 -29.02 -15.43 -25.49
CA ARG A 185 -28.52 -14.06 -25.50
C ARG A 185 -29.33 -13.18 -26.45
N HIS A 186 -30.33 -12.45 -25.92
CA HIS A 186 -30.67 -11.18 -26.53
C HIS A 186 -29.49 -10.23 -26.33
N ARG A 187 -29.10 -9.56 -27.41
CA ARG A 187 -28.02 -8.54 -27.34
C ARG A 187 -28.46 -7.48 -26.32
N TYR A 188 -27.64 -7.23 -25.27
CA TYR A 188 -27.95 -6.23 -24.29
C TYR A 188 -28.20 -4.86 -24.94
N SER A 189 -29.32 -4.23 -24.62
CA SER A 189 -29.65 -2.86 -25.06
C SER A 189 -29.80 -1.98 -23.82
N ARG A 190 -29.28 -0.75 -23.90
CA ARG A 190 -29.54 0.28 -22.88
C ARG A 190 -30.83 1.03 -23.15
N LYS A 191 -31.28 1.01 -24.39
CA LYS A 191 -32.54 1.65 -24.80
C LYS A 191 -33.70 0.78 -24.35
N ASP A 192 -34.72 1.38 -23.77
CA ASP A 192 -35.97 0.75 -23.30
C ASP A 192 -35.72 -0.41 -22.30
N ASN A 193 -34.64 -0.27 -21.46
CA ASN A 193 -34.26 -1.27 -20.46
C ASN A 193 -34.70 -0.81 -19.06
N PRO A 194 -35.64 -1.52 -18.41
CA PRO A 194 -36.18 -1.12 -17.11
C PRO A 194 -35.09 -1.04 -16.02
N ALA A 195 -34.07 -1.89 -16.07
CA ALA A 195 -32.95 -1.84 -15.13
C ALA A 195 -32.12 -0.55 -15.30
N VAL A 196 -31.95 -0.11 -16.55
CA VAL A 196 -31.23 1.15 -16.83
C VAL A 196 -32.05 2.35 -16.37
N GLU A 197 -33.34 2.36 -16.57
CA GLU A 197 -34.22 3.46 -16.12
C GLU A 197 -34.28 3.52 -14.58
N LEU A 198 -34.35 2.37 -13.92
CA LEU A 198 -34.24 2.32 -12.46
C LEU A 198 -32.91 2.87 -11.98
N MET A 199 -31.80 2.45 -12.59
CA MET A 199 -30.47 2.90 -12.20
C MET A 199 -30.24 4.40 -12.46
N LYS A 200 -30.83 4.99 -13.49
CA LYS A 200 -30.80 6.46 -13.67
C LYS A 200 -31.46 7.19 -12.51
N ARG A 201 -32.59 6.66 -12.01
CA ARG A 201 -33.30 7.20 -10.85
C ARG A 201 -32.48 7.03 -9.57
N VAL A 202 -31.86 5.85 -9.34
CA VAL A 202 -30.97 5.59 -8.20
C VAL A 202 -29.78 6.55 -8.18
N ILE A 203 -29.13 6.73 -9.35
CA ILE A 203 -27.97 7.66 -9.48
C ILE A 203 -28.40 9.12 -9.24
N ALA A 204 -29.60 9.51 -9.66
CA ALA A 204 -30.11 10.84 -9.38
C ALA A 204 -30.42 11.05 -7.88
N ALA A 205 -31.08 10.06 -7.25
CA ALA A 205 -31.46 10.10 -5.84
C ALA A 205 -30.27 10.04 -4.87
N LYS A 206 -29.10 9.43 -5.29
CA LYS A 206 -27.96 9.27 -4.41
C LYS A 206 -27.45 10.57 -3.80
N LYS A 207 -27.61 11.70 -4.48
CA LYS A 207 -27.15 13.01 -3.99
C LYS A 207 -27.91 13.47 -2.74
N GLU A 208 -29.17 13.10 -2.62
CA GLU A 208 -30.02 13.43 -1.47
C GLU A 208 -29.67 12.55 -0.26
N SER A 209 -29.13 11.36 -0.49
CA SER A 209 -28.77 10.37 0.53
C SER A 209 -27.35 10.53 1.09
N LEU A 210 -26.62 11.59 0.74
CA LEU A 210 -25.25 11.78 1.21
C LEU A 210 -25.23 12.34 2.63
N LEU A 211 -24.53 11.68 3.55
CA LEU A 211 -24.31 12.18 4.91
C LEU A 211 -23.62 13.57 4.92
N SER A 212 -22.84 13.88 3.91
CA SER A 212 -22.20 15.20 3.72
C SER A 212 -23.18 16.36 3.47
N ASN A 213 -24.47 16.10 3.31
CA ASN A 213 -25.51 17.13 3.25
C ASN A 213 -25.76 17.75 4.62
N HIS A 214 -25.53 17.02 5.70
CA HIS A 214 -25.65 17.52 7.06
C HIS A 214 -24.54 18.52 7.40
N SER A 215 -24.83 19.46 8.30
CA SER A 215 -23.84 20.44 8.77
C SER A 215 -22.70 19.79 9.53
N TYR A 216 -23.04 18.76 10.33
CA TYR A 216 -22.12 17.93 11.10
C TYR A 216 -22.62 16.50 11.09
N TYR A 217 -21.68 15.56 11.10
CA TYR A 217 -21.95 14.19 11.49
C TYR A 217 -20.67 13.56 12.07
N GLN A 218 -20.90 12.56 12.92
CA GLN A 218 -19.84 11.70 13.46
C GLN A 218 -20.33 10.28 13.61
N TYR A 219 -19.41 9.33 13.62
CA TYR A 219 -19.68 7.93 13.94
C TYR A 219 -18.42 7.23 14.43
N ASP A 220 -18.61 6.11 15.14
CA ASP A 220 -17.53 5.23 15.53
C ASP A 220 -17.38 4.10 14.51
N LYS A 221 -16.14 3.82 14.08
CA LYS A 221 -15.78 2.77 13.15
C LYS A 221 -14.84 1.77 13.82
N TYR A 222 -15.35 0.58 14.11
CA TYR A 222 -14.51 -0.55 14.48
C TYR A 222 -14.11 -1.32 13.24
N GLN A 223 -12.82 -1.61 13.09
CA GLN A 223 -12.29 -2.39 11.97
C GLN A 223 -11.37 -3.48 12.50
N LYS A 224 -11.60 -4.71 12.06
CA LYS A 224 -10.76 -5.88 12.30
C LYS A 224 -10.23 -6.38 10.96
N VAL A 225 -8.91 -6.56 10.87
CA VAL A 225 -8.22 -7.11 9.69
C VAL A 225 -7.47 -8.37 10.10
N THR A 226 -7.86 -9.51 9.55
CA THR A 226 -7.21 -10.80 9.79
C THR A 226 -6.46 -11.22 8.53
N MET A 227 -5.18 -11.56 8.68
CA MET A 227 -4.37 -12.17 7.63
C MET A 227 -4.12 -13.63 7.95
N ALA A 228 -4.35 -14.51 6.98
CA ALA A 228 -4.18 -15.95 7.16
C ALA A 228 -3.54 -16.61 5.93
N ILE A 229 -2.91 -17.77 6.14
CA ILE A 229 -2.59 -18.69 5.06
C ILE A 229 -3.89 -19.37 4.64
N ASN A 230 -4.19 -19.41 3.36
CA ASN A 230 -5.47 -19.85 2.81
C ASN A 230 -5.39 -21.22 2.13
N ASN A 231 -6.50 -21.95 2.14
CA ASN A 231 -6.70 -23.18 1.40
C ASN A 231 -5.67 -24.27 1.75
N LEU A 232 -5.49 -24.51 3.06
CA LEU A 232 -4.69 -25.62 3.54
C LEU A 232 -5.32 -26.96 3.09
N THR A 233 -4.51 -27.80 2.49
CA THR A 233 -4.91 -29.13 2.04
C THR A 233 -4.54 -30.19 3.11
N PRO A 234 -5.13 -31.39 3.11
CA PRO A 234 -4.67 -32.49 3.95
C PRO A 234 -3.17 -32.76 3.80
N ASP A 235 -2.63 -32.71 2.58
CA ASP A 235 -1.21 -32.88 2.30
C ASP A 235 -0.34 -31.80 2.95
N ASP A 236 -0.83 -30.55 3.04
CA ASP A 236 -0.13 -29.48 3.75
C ASP A 236 -0.10 -29.74 5.25
N ILE A 237 -1.22 -30.21 5.82
CA ILE A 237 -1.36 -30.54 7.24
C ILE A 237 -0.48 -31.74 7.61
N GLU A 238 -0.40 -32.77 6.75
CA GLU A 238 0.53 -33.88 6.91
C GLU A 238 1.98 -33.53 6.55
N GLY A 239 2.21 -32.33 6.07
CA GLY A 239 3.49 -31.84 5.62
C GLY A 239 4.51 -31.64 6.75
N LYS A 240 5.78 -31.42 6.37
CA LYS A 240 6.91 -31.26 7.30
C LYS A 240 6.71 -30.11 8.31
N MET A 241 5.95 -29.08 7.96
CA MET A 241 5.71 -27.92 8.82
C MET A 241 4.87 -28.32 10.04
N PHE A 242 3.73 -28.93 9.81
CA PHE A 242 2.84 -29.38 10.88
C PHE A 242 3.41 -30.58 11.66
N LYS A 243 4.11 -31.52 11.01
CA LYS A 243 4.81 -32.61 11.71
C LYS A 243 5.89 -32.12 12.69
N LYS A 244 6.60 -31.03 12.35
CA LYS A 244 7.60 -30.42 13.24
C LYS A 244 7.01 -29.50 14.30
N ALA A 245 5.82 -29.00 14.10
CA ALA A 245 5.11 -28.09 14.98
C ALA A 245 3.61 -28.45 15.06
N PRO A 246 3.26 -29.59 15.71
CA PRO A 246 1.86 -30.09 15.75
C PRO A 246 0.87 -29.07 16.35
N TRP A 247 1.36 -28.20 17.23
CA TRP A 247 0.58 -27.12 17.85
C TRP A 247 0.06 -26.07 16.86
N LEU A 248 0.56 -26.06 15.60
CA LEU A 248 -0.02 -25.24 14.53
C LEU A 248 -1.46 -25.64 14.21
N LEU A 249 -1.85 -26.89 14.47
CA LEU A 249 -3.21 -27.36 14.27
C LEU A 249 -4.22 -26.64 15.17
N ASP A 250 -3.80 -26.24 16.36
CA ASP A 250 -4.65 -25.45 17.29
C ASP A 250 -5.05 -24.09 16.72
N GLN A 251 -4.30 -23.60 15.70
CA GLN A 251 -4.50 -22.31 15.06
C GLN A 251 -5.29 -22.40 13.74
N VAL A 252 -5.47 -23.64 13.22
CA VAL A 252 -6.23 -23.86 11.98
C VAL A 252 -7.71 -23.75 12.25
N GLU A 253 -8.42 -23.00 11.41
CA GLU A 253 -9.88 -22.84 11.47
C GLU A 253 -10.49 -22.84 10.06
N VAL A 254 -11.80 -23.00 10.00
CA VAL A 254 -12.56 -22.87 8.74
C VAL A 254 -12.90 -21.41 8.52
N CYS A 255 -12.55 -20.87 7.38
CA CYS A 255 -12.91 -19.51 6.99
C CYS A 255 -14.41 -19.41 6.72
N PRO A 256 -15.15 -18.53 7.41
CA PRO A 256 -16.60 -18.41 7.23
C PRO A 256 -17.02 -17.88 5.86
N TYR A 257 -16.11 -17.30 5.10
CA TYR A 257 -16.40 -16.65 3.81
C TYR A 257 -16.18 -17.55 2.59
N ASN A 258 -15.28 -18.53 2.67
CA ASN A 258 -14.96 -19.41 1.55
C ASN A 258 -14.96 -20.91 1.90
N ASN A 259 -15.29 -21.27 3.15
CA ASN A 259 -15.33 -22.64 3.70
C ASN A 259 -14.02 -23.42 3.49
N LYS A 260 -12.87 -22.74 3.40
CA LYS A 260 -11.55 -23.36 3.30
C LYS A 260 -10.84 -23.33 4.64
N LEU A 261 -9.96 -24.30 4.86
CA LEU A 261 -9.08 -24.27 6.03
C LEU A 261 -8.07 -23.14 5.90
N ILE A 262 -7.97 -22.31 6.94
CA ILE A 262 -7.04 -21.21 7.04
C ILE A 262 -6.19 -21.32 8.29
N LEU A 263 -5.00 -20.70 8.27
CA LEU A 263 -4.14 -20.53 9.42
C LEU A 263 -3.96 -19.03 9.65
N PRO A 264 -4.74 -18.43 10.56
CA PRO A 264 -4.56 -17.02 10.93
C PRO A 264 -3.15 -16.78 11.48
N ILE A 265 -2.51 -15.71 10.97
CA ILE A 265 -1.13 -15.35 11.31
C ILE A 265 -1.00 -13.94 11.88
N SER A 266 -2.00 -13.08 11.65
CA SER A 266 -2.04 -11.73 12.18
C SER A 266 -3.46 -11.23 12.30
N VAL A 267 -3.72 -10.44 13.34
CA VAL A 267 -4.98 -9.72 13.58
C VAL A 267 -4.67 -8.29 13.99
N ASP A 268 -5.30 -7.35 13.33
CA ASP A 268 -5.24 -5.93 13.62
C ASP A 268 -6.63 -5.42 13.95
N GLU A 269 -6.79 -4.71 15.06
CA GLU A 269 -8.03 -4.05 15.45
C GLU A 269 -7.80 -2.54 15.55
N THR A 270 -8.73 -1.76 15.03
CA THR A 270 -8.69 -0.30 15.11
C THR A 270 -10.09 0.23 15.40
N LEU A 271 -10.20 1.11 16.39
CA LEU A 271 -11.39 1.90 16.64
C LEU A 271 -11.10 3.35 16.29
N THR A 272 -11.90 3.92 15.40
CA THR A 272 -11.74 5.29 14.89
C THR A 272 -13.04 6.04 15.05
N GLN A 273 -13.01 7.24 15.60
CA GLN A 273 -14.11 8.19 15.53
C GLN A 273 -13.94 9.04 14.28
N HIS A 274 -14.88 8.98 13.36
CA HIS A 274 -14.95 9.84 12.20
C HIS A 274 -15.79 11.07 12.52
N ILE A 275 -15.25 12.26 12.21
CA ILE A 275 -15.95 13.53 12.39
C ILE A 275 -15.95 14.33 11.09
N TYR A 276 -17.08 14.95 10.78
CA TYR A 276 -17.26 15.77 9.59
C TYR A 276 -17.96 17.08 9.91
N ARG A 277 -17.54 18.14 9.25
CA ARG A 277 -18.15 19.47 9.25
C ARG A 277 -18.26 19.98 7.82
N LYS A 278 -19.43 20.54 7.46
CA LYS A 278 -19.72 21.05 6.11
C LYS A 278 -19.12 22.42 5.84
N ASP A 279 -19.16 23.32 6.81
CA ASP A 279 -18.70 24.70 6.63
C ASP A 279 -17.86 25.22 7.82
N PRO A 280 -16.58 25.59 7.62
CA PRO A 280 -15.78 25.24 6.44
C PRO A 280 -15.61 23.72 6.34
N ARG A 281 -15.69 23.19 5.12
CA ARG A 281 -15.65 21.75 4.92
C ARG A 281 -14.35 21.14 5.45
N ASP A 282 -14.49 20.25 6.40
CA ASP A 282 -13.39 19.49 6.98
C ASP A 282 -13.87 18.12 7.50
N GLU A 283 -12.99 17.14 7.48
CA GLU A 283 -13.24 15.80 8.01
C GLU A 283 -11.97 15.26 8.64
N LYS A 284 -12.13 14.51 9.74
CA LYS A 284 -11.00 13.89 10.44
C LYS A 284 -11.36 12.54 11.01
N ASP A 285 -10.36 11.69 11.08
CA ASP A 285 -10.36 10.41 11.77
C ASP A 285 -9.54 10.52 13.06
N ILE A 286 -10.15 10.23 14.19
CA ILE A 286 -9.51 10.20 15.51
C ILE A 286 -9.40 8.73 15.91
N VAL A 287 -8.20 8.17 15.89
CA VAL A 287 -7.96 6.78 16.30
C VAL A 287 -8.01 6.70 17.81
N LEU A 288 -9.07 6.11 18.36
CA LEU A 288 -9.33 5.95 19.78
C LEU A 288 -8.64 4.71 20.35
N GLY A 289 -8.47 3.66 19.53
CA GLY A 289 -7.80 2.44 19.91
C GLY A 289 -7.15 1.75 18.72
N GLN A 290 -5.97 1.16 18.92
CA GLN A 290 -5.28 0.35 17.92
C GLN A 290 -4.50 -0.77 18.59
N THR A 291 -4.68 -2.02 18.12
CA THR A 291 -3.90 -3.17 18.56
C THR A 291 -3.54 -4.06 17.39
N THR A 292 -2.33 -4.62 17.45
CA THR A 292 -1.80 -5.55 16.44
C THR A 292 -1.31 -6.79 17.15
N LYS A 293 -1.77 -7.96 16.73
CA LYS A 293 -1.35 -9.27 17.23
C LYS A 293 -0.83 -10.13 16.07
N GLY A 294 0.05 -11.06 16.36
CA GLY A 294 0.51 -12.00 15.36
C GLY A 294 1.90 -11.71 14.79
N ILE A 295 2.20 -12.30 13.65
CA ILE A 295 3.51 -12.21 12.99
C ILE A 295 3.82 -10.77 12.59
N SER A 296 2.82 -9.94 12.29
CA SER A 296 3.02 -8.52 11.99
C SER A 296 3.73 -7.76 13.13
N LYS A 297 3.50 -8.16 14.38
CA LYS A 297 4.21 -7.60 15.53
C LYS A 297 5.68 -8.01 15.58
N LEU A 298 6.01 -9.24 15.17
CA LEU A 298 7.39 -9.75 15.11
C LEU A 298 8.20 -9.12 13.99
N ILE A 299 7.57 -8.99 12.84
CA ILE A 299 8.20 -8.34 11.70
C ILE A 299 8.14 -6.83 11.93
N GLN A 300 8.26 -6.17 12.85
CA GLN A 300 8.15 -4.73 13.21
C GLN A 300 8.17 -3.71 12.03
N THR A 301 8.34 -4.18 10.80
CA THR A 301 7.86 -3.62 9.53
C THR A 301 6.34 -3.66 9.46
N GLY A 302 5.70 -4.24 10.47
CA GLY A 302 4.28 -4.52 10.52
C GLY A 302 3.42 -3.27 10.39
N GLU A 303 3.85 -2.13 10.90
CA GLU A 303 3.11 -0.88 10.64
C GLU A 303 3.18 -0.49 9.16
N ALA A 304 4.32 -0.68 8.49
CA ALA A 304 4.42 -0.44 7.06
C ALA A 304 3.62 -1.48 6.25
N LEU A 305 3.74 -2.76 6.58
CA LEU A 305 2.96 -3.81 5.94
C LEU A 305 1.47 -3.63 6.19
N ASN A 306 1.06 -3.39 7.43
CA ASN A 306 -0.32 -3.13 7.79
C ASN A 306 -0.87 -1.87 7.14
N THR A 307 -0.07 -0.83 6.97
CA THR A 307 -0.50 0.39 6.31
C THR A 307 -0.55 0.20 4.80
N ILE A 308 0.38 -0.54 4.20
CA ILE A 308 0.26 -0.98 2.80
C ILE A 308 -1.02 -1.80 2.62
N VAL A 309 -1.29 -2.74 3.51
CA VAL A 309 -2.53 -3.52 3.49
C VAL A 309 -3.75 -2.62 3.67
N LYS A 310 -3.73 -1.66 4.59
CA LYS A 310 -4.82 -0.70 4.80
C LYS A 310 -5.01 0.23 3.60
N ASP A 311 -3.96 0.66 2.95
CA ASP A 311 -4.05 1.51 1.75
C ASP A 311 -4.50 0.73 0.52
N LEU A 312 -4.03 -0.50 0.35
CA LEU A 312 -4.45 -1.37 -0.74
C LEU A 312 -5.90 -1.85 -0.58
N PHE A 313 -6.34 -2.07 0.66
CA PHE A 313 -7.65 -2.59 1.01
C PHE A 313 -8.44 -1.60 1.87
N LYS A 314 -8.41 -0.32 1.47
CA LYS A 314 -9.12 0.73 2.18
C LYS A 314 -10.63 0.59 2.07
N ASP A 315 -11.33 1.33 2.91
CA ASP A 315 -12.78 1.37 2.90
C ASP A 315 -13.29 1.84 1.55
N ILE A 316 -14.37 1.23 1.11
CA ILE A 316 -15.04 1.58 -0.14
C ILE A 316 -16.25 2.43 0.19
N ASN A 317 -16.35 3.58 -0.44
CA ASN A 317 -17.58 4.35 -0.45
C ASN A 317 -18.32 4.11 -1.78
N LEU A 318 -19.39 3.33 -1.72
CA LEU A 318 -20.24 3.04 -2.88
C LEU A 318 -20.81 4.31 -3.51
N TYR A 319 -21.04 5.36 -2.71
CA TYR A 319 -21.62 6.62 -3.14
C TYR A 319 -20.62 7.55 -3.85
N ASP A 320 -19.32 7.24 -3.87
CA ASP A 320 -18.36 7.95 -4.70
C ASP A 320 -18.56 7.58 -6.18
N ASP A 321 -18.13 8.41 -7.09
CA ASP A 321 -18.17 8.11 -8.53
C ASP A 321 -17.09 7.13 -8.94
N GLN A 322 -15.95 7.16 -8.25
CA GLN A 322 -14.79 6.28 -8.44
C GLN A 322 -14.37 5.70 -7.10
N ILE A 323 -14.14 4.41 -7.08
CA ILE A 323 -13.65 3.66 -5.92
C ILE A 323 -12.15 3.46 -6.11
N ASP A 324 -11.34 4.06 -5.23
CA ASP A 324 -9.90 3.87 -5.22
C ASP A 324 -9.55 2.60 -4.44
N LEU A 325 -9.04 1.58 -5.12
CA LEU A 325 -8.71 0.28 -4.56
C LEU A 325 -7.49 -0.31 -5.24
N LEU A 326 -6.55 -0.87 -4.47
CA LEU A 326 -5.34 -1.49 -5.03
C LEU A 326 -4.55 -0.53 -5.93
N GLN A 327 -4.53 0.75 -5.57
CA GLN A 327 -3.91 1.84 -6.36
C GLN A 327 -4.50 1.99 -7.77
N LYS A 328 -5.73 1.51 -8.01
CA LYS A 328 -6.49 1.60 -9.25
C LYS A 328 -7.83 2.28 -8.99
N ARG A 329 -8.37 2.88 -10.04
CA ARG A 329 -9.70 3.49 -10.00
C ARG A 329 -10.74 2.60 -10.65
N PHE A 330 -11.77 2.26 -9.89
CA PHE A 330 -12.89 1.45 -10.32
C PHE A 330 -14.16 2.32 -10.36
N PRO A 331 -14.87 2.40 -11.47
CA PRO A 331 -16.16 3.09 -11.48
C PRO A 331 -17.14 2.44 -10.47
N SER A 332 -17.78 3.25 -9.63
CA SER A 332 -18.84 2.76 -8.75
C SER A 332 -20.05 2.30 -9.57
N PRO A 333 -20.75 1.22 -9.18
CA PRO A 333 -21.97 0.78 -9.85
C PRO A 333 -23.14 1.77 -9.72
N ILE A 334 -23.07 2.73 -8.81
CA ILE A 334 -24.00 3.87 -8.70
C ILE A 334 -23.31 5.21 -9.00
N GLY A 335 -22.13 5.18 -9.60
CA GLY A 335 -21.40 6.38 -10.03
C GLY A 335 -22.02 7.03 -11.26
N SER A 336 -21.67 8.28 -11.54
CA SER A 336 -22.17 9.04 -12.69
C SER A 336 -21.91 8.36 -14.05
N THR A 337 -20.82 7.57 -14.16
CA THR A 337 -20.46 6.82 -15.37
C THR A 337 -21.00 5.40 -15.41
N ALA A 338 -21.72 4.95 -14.37
CA ALA A 338 -22.15 3.55 -14.21
C ALA A 338 -22.96 3.02 -15.40
N ILE A 339 -23.90 3.80 -15.93
CA ILE A 339 -24.76 3.40 -17.06
C ILE A 339 -23.93 3.11 -18.32
N SER A 340 -22.85 3.85 -18.54
CA SER A 340 -21.96 3.64 -19.70
C SER A 340 -20.98 2.49 -19.49
N PHE A 341 -20.63 2.21 -18.24
CA PHE A 341 -19.60 1.24 -17.90
C PHE A 341 -20.15 -0.16 -17.60
N TYR A 342 -21.35 -0.25 -16.96
CA TYR A 342 -21.96 -1.51 -16.54
C TYR A 342 -23.17 -1.89 -17.40
N HIS A 343 -23.47 -3.19 -17.44
CA HIS A 343 -24.76 -3.77 -17.83
C HIS A 343 -25.54 -4.08 -16.56
N PHE A 344 -26.81 -3.69 -16.50
CA PHE A 344 -27.70 -3.88 -15.38
C PHE A 344 -28.88 -4.77 -15.75
N TYR A 345 -29.27 -5.65 -14.83
CA TYR A 345 -30.38 -6.58 -14.99
C TYR A 345 -31.21 -6.59 -13.71
N ILE A 346 -32.52 -6.40 -13.81
CA ILE A 346 -33.43 -6.67 -12.67
C ILE A 346 -33.59 -8.19 -12.59
N ASP A 347 -33.33 -8.75 -11.41
CA ASP A 347 -33.45 -10.19 -11.15
C ASP A 347 -34.79 -10.51 -10.47
N ASP A 348 -35.05 -9.96 -9.29
CA ASP A 348 -36.26 -10.22 -8.51
C ASP A 348 -36.53 -9.08 -7.50
N THR A 349 -37.67 -9.14 -6.84
CA THR A 349 -37.98 -8.34 -5.66
C THR A 349 -37.82 -9.25 -4.44
N VAL A 350 -36.98 -8.83 -3.48
CA VAL A 350 -36.62 -9.62 -2.31
C VAL A 350 -36.78 -8.79 -1.04
N TYR A 351 -36.83 -9.43 0.10
CA TYR A 351 -36.80 -8.75 1.39
C TYR A 351 -35.41 -8.86 2.01
N VAL A 352 -34.86 -7.74 2.47
CA VAL A 352 -33.63 -7.64 3.24
C VAL A 352 -33.95 -6.99 4.57
N ASN A 353 -33.89 -7.74 5.68
CA ASN A 353 -34.20 -7.26 7.01
C ASN A 353 -35.59 -6.51 7.07
N GLN A 354 -36.63 -7.13 6.56
CA GLN A 354 -37.99 -6.60 6.45
C GLN A 354 -38.21 -5.49 5.41
N ASP A 355 -37.19 -4.92 4.82
CA ASP A 355 -37.33 -3.92 3.77
C ASP A 355 -37.45 -4.59 2.40
N GLN A 356 -38.47 -4.18 1.63
CA GLN A 356 -38.69 -4.67 0.28
C GLN A 356 -37.68 -4.01 -0.66
N CYS A 357 -36.85 -4.83 -1.35
CA CYS A 357 -35.80 -4.36 -2.25
C CYS A 357 -35.94 -4.94 -3.65
N ILE A 358 -35.62 -4.15 -4.66
CA ILE A 358 -35.41 -4.61 -6.03
C ILE A 358 -33.95 -5.08 -6.12
N ARG A 359 -33.74 -6.37 -6.41
CA ARG A 359 -32.42 -6.94 -6.64
C ARG A 359 -31.97 -6.70 -8.08
N LEU A 360 -30.88 -6.00 -8.24
CA LEU A 360 -30.26 -5.67 -9.52
C LEU A 360 -28.90 -6.35 -9.63
N GLN A 361 -28.70 -7.12 -10.69
CA GLN A 361 -27.37 -7.62 -11.04
C GLN A 361 -26.64 -6.62 -11.94
N PHE A 362 -25.34 -6.44 -11.72
CA PHE A 362 -24.49 -5.60 -12.56
C PHE A 362 -23.18 -6.28 -12.91
N MET A 363 -22.66 -5.98 -14.10
CA MET A 363 -21.35 -6.45 -14.55
C MET A 363 -20.73 -5.46 -15.54
N PRO A 364 -19.39 -5.35 -15.63
CA PRO A 364 -18.74 -4.49 -16.61
C PRO A 364 -19.17 -4.89 -18.04
N ALA A 365 -19.46 -3.91 -18.89
CA ALA A 365 -19.76 -4.13 -20.30
C ALA A 365 -18.59 -4.79 -21.03
N ASN A 366 -17.36 -4.45 -20.65
CA ASN A 366 -16.14 -5.13 -21.02
C ASN A 366 -15.54 -5.80 -19.75
N GLN A 367 -15.55 -7.12 -19.72
CA GLN A 367 -15.13 -7.92 -18.57
C GLN A 367 -13.63 -7.80 -18.21
N GLN A 368 -12.84 -7.14 -19.03
CA GLN A 368 -11.42 -6.92 -18.81
C GLN A 368 -11.12 -5.56 -18.22
N ASP A 369 -12.06 -4.63 -18.28
CA ASP A 369 -11.88 -3.32 -17.66
C ASP A 369 -11.92 -3.45 -16.13
N PHE A 370 -11.24 -2.55 -15.42
CA PHE A 370 -11.26 -2.52 -13.96
C PHE A 370 -12.64 -2.13 -13.47
N GLY A 371 -13.45 -3.11 -13.13
CA GLY A 371 -14.81 -2.94 -12.66
C GLY A 371 -15.29 -4.12 -11.85
N PHE A 372 -16.29 -3.88 -11.03
CA PHE A 372 -16.91 -4.89 -10.19
C PHE A 372 -18.05 -5.59 -10.92
N ARG A 373 -18.38 -6.77 -10.48
CA ARG A 373 -19.67 -7.41 -10.77
C ARG A 373 -20.36 -7.72 -9.44
N GLY A 374 -21.67 -7.75 -9.42
CA GLY A 374 -22.36 -8.04 -8.18
C GLY A 374 -23.85 -7.77 -8.23
N GLU A 375 -24.38 -7.56 -7.05
CA GLU A 375 -25.80 -7.32 -6.82
C GLU A 375 -26.00 -6.06 -5.99
N LEU A 376 -26.97 -5.25 -6.37
CA LEU A 376 -27.47 -4.11 -5.63
C LEU A 376 -28.89 -4.42 -5.16
N TYR A 377 -29.16 -4.14 -3.93
CA TYR A 377 -30.49 -4.26 -3.30
C TYR A 377 -31.00 -2.85 -3.07
N VAL A 378 -31.85 -2.36 -3.96
CA VAL A 378 -32.40 -1.01 -3.95
C VAL A 378 -33.78 -1.03 -3.31
N LEU A 379 -34.03 -0.17 -2.33
CA LEU A 379 -35.32 -0.05 -1.69
C LEU A 379 -36.42 0.20 -2.74
N ASN A 380 -37.50 -0.54 -2.62
CA ASN A 380 -38.68 -0.39 -3.50
C ASN A 380 -39.64 0.69 -2.94
N ASP A 381 -39.09 1.87 -2.69
CA ASP A 381 -39.80 3.03 -2.19
C ASP A 381 -39.39 4.30 -2.95
N SER A 382 -39.87 5.46 -2.49
CA SER A 382 -39.52 6.75 -3.13
C SER A 382 -38.09 7.17 -2.97
N THR A 383 -37.35 6.66 -1.97
CA THR A 383 -35.97 7.02 -1.68
C THR A 383 -34.99 6.36 -2.63
N LEU A 384 -35.33 5.16 -3.14
CA LEU A 384 -34.44 4.35 -4.00
C LEU A 384 -33.03 4.16 -3.41
N HIS A 385 -32.92 4.16 -2.09
CA HIS A 385 -31.64 4.00 -1.40
C HIS A 385 -31.11 2.57 -1.59
N VAL A 386 -29.79 2.41 -1.66
CA VAL A 386 -29.17 1.09 -1.67
C VAL A 386 -29.14 0.55 -0.24
N LYS A 387 -29.92 -0.50 0.04
CA LYS A 387 -29.97 -1.20 1.32
C LYS A 387 -28.77 -2.10 1.53
N LYS A 388 -28.35 -2.80 0.46
CA LYS A 388 -27.23 -3.74 0.48
C LYS A 388 -26.54 -3.76 -0.86
N CYS A 389 -25.21 -3.94 -0.84
CA CYS A 389 -24.41 -4.13 -2.05
C CYS A 389 -23.46 -5.29 -1.84
N ASP A 390 -23.56 -6.32 -2.69
CA ASP A 390 -22.61 -7.43 -2.77
C ASP A 390 -21.80 -7.27 -4.06
N MET A 391 -20.51 -6.94 -3.91
CA MET A 391 -19.59 -6.73 -5.04
C MET A 391 -18.45 -7.74 -5.03
N GLN A 392 -18.00 -8.12 -6.20
CA GLN A 392 -16.78 -8.91 -6.32
C GLN A 392 -15.93 -8.43 -7.48
N LEU A 393 -14.63 -8.52 -7.30
CA LEU A 393 -13.66 -8.30 -8.36
C LEU A 393 -13.54 -9.59 -9.17
N PRO A 394 -13.90 -9.59 -10.47
CA PRO A 394 -13.77 -10.79 -11.28
C PRO A 394 -12.31 -11.22 -11.42
N ALA A 395 -12.03 -12.51 -11.36
CA ALA A 395 -10.69 -13.07 -11.57
C ALA A 395 -10.07 -12.70 -12.94
N ASN A 396 -10.90 -12.30 -13.90
CA ASN A 396 -10.47 -11.88 -15.25
C ASN A 396 -9.99 -10.43 -15.34
N THR A 397 -10.19 -9.62 -14.29
CA THR A 397 -9.66 -8.25 -14.27
C THR A 397 -8.14 -8.29 -14.33
N GLY A 398 -7.54 -7.24 -14.88
CA GLY A 398 -6.09 -7.12 -15.00
C GLY A 398 -5.33 -7.00 -13.68
N VAL A 399 -6.00 -7.10 -12.53
CA VAL A 399 -5.41 -6.99 -11.19
C VAL A 399 -4.51 -8.19 -10.90
N ASN A 400 -3.30 -7.92 -10.41
CA ASN A 400 -2.34 -8.96 -10.05
C ASN A 400 -2.58 -9.47 -8.62
N PHE A 401 -2.06 -10.64 -8.35
CA PHE A 401 -2.01 -11.26 -7.02
C PHE A 401 -3.36 -11.49 -6.34
N VAL A 402 -4.47 -11.05 -6.92
CA VAL A 402 -5.83 -11.27 -6.40
C VAL A 402 -6.50 -12.39 -7.19
N ASP A 403 -6.80 -13.50 -6.51
CA ASP A 403 -7.55 -14.62 -7.10
C ASP A 403 -9.07 -14.35 -7.00
N ALA A 404 -9.52 -13.83 -5.87
CA ALA A 404 -10.89 -13.43 -5.64
C ALA A 404 -10.92 -12.29 -4.61
N MET A 405 -11.84 -11.37 -4.79
CA MET A 405 -12.08 -10.29 -3.83
C MET A 405 -13.57 -9.99 -3.79
N LYS A 406 -14.13 -10.00 -2.58
CA LYS A 406 -15.56 -9.78 -2.35
C LYS A 406 -15.72 -8.64 -1.34
N PHE A 407 -16.73 -7.82 -1.57
CA PHE A 407 -17.19 -6.76 -0.67
C PHE A 407 -18.66 -6.96 -0.38
N GLU A 408 -19.04 -6.69 0.83
CA GLU A 408 -20.41 -6.69 1.30
C GLU A 408 -20.62 -5.41 2.10
N GLN A 409 -21.54 -4.57 1.64
CA GLN A 409 -21.94 -3.35 2.34
C GLN A 409 -23.41 -3.40 2.68
N GLU A 410 -23.73 -3.04 3.91
CA GLU A 410 -25.12 -2.95 4.38
C GLU A 410 -25.38 -1.58 5.00
N PHE A 411 -26.52 -1.02 4.63
CA PHE A 411 -27.00 0.27 5.12
C PHE A 411 -28.23 0.06 5.99
N THR A 412 -28.27 0.74 7.12
CA THR A 412 -29.36 0.64 8.09
C THR A 412 -30.01 2.01 8.29
N LYS A 413 -31.31 2.02 8.41
CA LYS A 413 -32.08 3.24 8.74
C LYS A 413 -31.85 3.61 10.19
N LEU A 414 -31.33 4.78 10.44
CA LEU A 414 -31.10 5.33 11.77
C LEU A 414 -32.41 5.85 12.39
N ASN A 415 -32.43 6.08 13.71
CA ASN A 415 -33.55 6.59 14.44
C ASN A 415 -34.07 7.95 13.96
N ASN A 416 -33.22 8.75 13.34
CA ASN A 416 -33.57 10.04 12.73
C ASN A 416 -34.13 9.91 11.31
N GLY A 417 -34.24 8.69 10.79
CA GLY A 417 -34.73 8.42 9.43
C GLY A 417 -33.66 8.36 8.33
N GLU A 418 -32.41 8.75 8.62
CA GLU A 418 -31.29 8.70 7.67
C GLU A 418 -30.82 7.28 7.45
N TRP A 419 -30.32 7.00 6.23
CA TRP A 419 -29.66 5.74 5.91
C TRP A 419 -28.15 5.89 6.05
N ALA A 420 -27.53 5.03 6.84
CA ALA A 420 -26.09 5.04 7.07
C ALA A 420 -25.47 3.67 6.83
N LEU A 421 -24.22 3.65 6.38
CA LEU A 421 -23.43 2.44 6.23
C LEU A 421 -23.11 1.87 7.62
N THR A 422 -23.55 0.67 7.91
CA THR A 422 -23.30 0.03 9.21
C THR A 422 -22.32 -1.12 9.13
N THR A 423 -22.22 -1.75 7.96
CA THR A 423 -21.30 -2.86 7.73
C THR A 423 -20.55 -2.68 6.40
N ASP A 424 -19.23 -2.84 6.44
CA ASP A 424 -18.36 -2.88 5.24
C ASP A 424 -17.35 -4.03 5.39
N ASN A 425 -17.70 -5.19 4.88
CA ASN A 425 -16.87 -6.38 4.91
C ASN A 425 -16.13 -6.60 3.61
N MET A 426 -14.89 -7.06 3.70
CA MET A 426 -14.07 -7.41 2.55
C MET A 426 -13.33 -8.70 2.79
N VAL A 427 -13.29 -9.54 1.78
CA VAL A 427 -12.46 -10.74 1.75
C VAL A 427 -11.65 -10.77 0.47
N ALA A 428 -10.33 -10.86 0.58
CA ALA A 428 -9.41 -10.95 -0.57
C ALA A 428 -8.57 -12.21 -0.50
N GLU A 429 -8.74 -13.11 -1.45
CA GLU A 429 -7.85 -14.26 -1.65
C GLU A 429 -6.68 -13.84 -2.52
N LEU A 430 -5.47 -13.97 -2.00
CA LEU A 430 -4.24 -13.54 -2.65
C LEU A 430 -3.41 -14.75 -3.09
N LYS A 431 -2.82 -14.65 -4.28
CA LYS A 431 -1.91 -15.65 -4.84
C LYS A 431 -0.72 -14.95 -5.48
N LEU A 432 0.39 -14.90 -4.77
CA LEU A 432 1.61 -14.28 -5.26
C LEU A 432 2.20 -15.02 -6.46
N THR A 433 2.38 -16.34 -6.32
CA THR A 433 2.81 -17.23 -7.41
C THR A 433 2.13 -18.60 -7.28
N ASP A 434 2.22 -19.46 -8.30
CA ASP A 434 1.71 -20.83 -8.23
C ASP A 434 2.48 -21.70 -7.23
N LEU A 435 3.66 -21.26 -6.82
CA LEU A 435 4.59 -21.96 -5.94
C LEU A 435 4.50 -21.51 -4.47
N LEU A 436 3.95 -20.31 -4.21
CA LEU A 436 3.76 -19.77 -2.86
C LEU A 436 2.39 -20.14 -2.32
N GLN A 437 2.33 -20.34 -1.00
CA GLN A 437 1.06 -20.54 -0.32
C GLN A 437 0.12 -19.35 -0.56
N ARG A 438 -1.15 -19.67 -0.70
CA ARG A 438 -2.19 -18.65 -0.87
C ARG A 438 -2.39 -17.94 0.45
N ALA A 439 -2.63 -16.64 0.38
CA ALA A 439 -3.00 -15.84 1.54
C ALA A 439 -4.45 -15.37 1.43
N ILE A 440 -5.05 -15.07 2.55
CA ILE A 440 -6.36 -14.41 2.61
C ILE A 440 -6.28 -13.22 3.56
N VAL A 441 -6.89 -12.12 3.16
CA VAL A 441 -7.13 -10.95 4.01
C VAL A 441 -8.61 -10.82 4.21
N ILE A 442 -9.03 -10.79 5.47
CA ILE A 442 -10.42 -10.63 5.88
C ILE A 442 -10.51 -9.32 6.67
N ARG A 443 -11.28 -8.37 6.15
CA ARG A 443 -11.58 -7.12 6.83
C ARG A 443 -13.05 -7.11 7.20
N THR A 444 -13.36 -6.94 8.47
CA THR A 444 -14.72 -6.70 8.97
C THR A 444 -14.77 -5.30 9.58
N THR A 445 -15.71 -4.49 9.13
CA THR A 445 -15.87 -3.11 9.60
C THR A 445 -17.31 -2.91 10.04
N GLY A 446 -17.51 -2.50 11.28
CA GLY A 446 -18.80 -2.08 11.80
C GLY A 446 -18.77 -0.59 12.14
N MET A 447 -19.85 0.10 11.80
CA MET A 447 -20.02 1.54 12.04
C MET A 447 -21.28 1.74 12.89
N ASN A 448 -21.12 2.49 13.96
CA ASN A 448 -22.21 2.74 14.93
C ASN A 448 -22.09 4.14 15.55
N ASN A 449 -22.94 4.46 16.52
CA ASN A 449 -22.95 5.72 17.26
C ASN A 449 -23.02 6.96 16.36
N TYR A 450 -23.83 6.88 15.29
CA TYR A 450 -24.07 8.02 14.42
C TYR A 450 -24.73 9.18 15.17
N ALA A 451 -24.15 10.38 15.07
CA ALA A 451 -24.70 11.61 15.64
C ALA A 451 -24.52 12.76 14.64
N PHE A 452 -25.51 13.67 14.64
CA PHE A 452 -25.60 14.82 13.71
C PHE A 452 -25.57 16.15 14.46
N THR A 453 -25.11 16.13 15.70
CA THR A 453 -24.98 17.30 16.56
C THR A 453 -23.72 18.12 16.23
N PRO A 454 -23.70 19.42 16.55
CA PRO A 454 -22.48 20.24 16.38
C PRO A 454 -21.28 19.64 17.12
N ILE A 455 -20.14 19.67 16.46
CA ILE A 455 -18.85 19.12 16.92
C ILE A 455 -17.93 20.26 17.31
N ASP A 456 -17.19 20.13 18.43
CA ASP A 456 -16.25 21.20 18.89
C ASP A 456 -15.19 21.48 17.81
N ASP A 457 -15.10 22.74 17.43
CA ASP A 457 -14.13 23.24 16.45
C ASP A 457 -12.67 22.93 16.82
N LYS A 458 -12.39 22.71 18.11
CA LYS A 458 -11.03 22.31 18.55
C LYS A 458 -10.60 20.97 17.96
N LEU A 459 -11.53 20.04 17.71
CA LEU A 459 -11.26 18.74 17.08
C LEU A 459 -10.83 18.88 15.62
N PHE A 460 -11.28 19.94 14.95
CA PHE A 460 -10.86 20.25 13.56
C PHE A 460 -9.57 21.07 13.49
N LYS A 461 -8.99 21.51 14.62
CA LYS A 461 -7.73 22.24 14.61
C LYS A 461 -6.59 21.38 14.05
N GLY A 462 -5.72 22.04 13.26
CA GLY A 462 -4.60 21.36 12.59
C GLY A 462 -5.00 20.71 11.27
N LYS A 463 -4.04 20.53 10.38
CA LYS A 463 -4.25 20.04 9.01
C LYS A 463 -4.14 18.50 8.85
N ALA A 464 -3.87 17.77 9.94
CA ALA A 464 -3.81 16.31 9.92
C ALA A 464 -5.23 15.74 9.79
N LYS A 465 -5.43 14.88 8.78
CA LYS A 465 -6.70 14.18 8.58
C LYS A 465 -6.91 13.01 9.55
N VAL A 466 -5.83 12.41 10.01
CA VAL A 466 -5.84 11.34 11.02
C VAL A 466 -5.09 11.80 12.24
N THR A 467 -5.69 11.65 13.42
CA THR A 467 -5.09 11.95 14.72
C THR A 467 -5.24 10.74 15.63
N TYR A 468 -4.40 10.65 16.64
CA TYR A 468 -4.40 9.53 17.59
C TYR A 468 -4.67 10.03 19.00
N ASP A 469 -5.57 9.33 19.71
CA ASP A 469 -5.71 9.51 21.15
C ASP A 469 -4.39 9.12 21.84
N ALA A 470 -4.05 9.80 22.94
CA ALA A 470 -2.81 9.55 23.67
C ALA A 470 -2.65 8.08 24.13
N ASN A 471 -3.77 7.41 24.42
CA ASN A 471 -3.81 6.04 24.91
C ASN A 471 -4.22 5.03 23.81
N ALA A 472 -4.27 5.44 22.55
CA ALA A 472 -4.78 4.59 21.46
C ALA A 472 -4.09 3.22 21.38
N LYS A 473 -2.79 3.16 21.63
CA LYS A 473 -1.98 1.92 21.60
C LYS A 473 -1.95 1.16 22.94
N MET A 474 -2.55 1.70 24.00
CA MET A 474 -2.49 1.16 25.38
C MET A 474 -3.87 0.74 25.91
N ARG A 475 -4.85 0.55 25.05
CA ARG A 475 -6.21 0.14 25.43
C ARG A 475 -6.22 -1.28 25.96
N ASP A 476 -6.95 -1.50 27.04
CA ASP A 476 -7.14 -2.79 27.72
C ASP A 476 -8.19 -3.67 27.02
N ASN A 477 -8.37 -4.87 27.55
CA ASN A 477 -9.34 -5.83 27.02
C ASN A 477 -10.79 -5.38 27.25
N ASP A 478 -11.08 -4.66 28.31
CA ASP A 478 -12.44 -4.19 28.63
C ASP A 478 -12.87 -3.12 27.65
N PHE A 479 -11.95 -2.21 27.28
CA PHE A 479 -12.18 -1.26 26.20
C PHE A 479 -12.53 -1.97 24.89
N TRP A 480 -11.75 -2.99 24.51
CA TRP A 480 -12.02 -3.73 23.26
C TRP A 480 -13.32 -4.54 23.34
N ALA A 481 -13.64 -5.15 24.49
CA ALA A 481 -14.90 -5.88 24.67
C ALA A 481 -16.12 -4.98 24.49
N ALA A 482 -16.04 -3.73 24.95
CA ALA A 482 -17.14 -2.76 24.85
C ALA A 482 -17.33 -2.22 23.42
N HIS A 483 -16.29 -2.20 22.57
CA HIS A 483 -16.35 -1.53 21.26
C HIS A 483 -16.30 -2.49 20.06
N ARG A 484 -16.05 -3.78 20.25
CA ARG A 484 -16.06 -4.77 19.17
C ARG A 484 -17.46 -4.95 18.60
N THR A 485 -17.58 -4.72 17.31
CA THR A 485 -18.79 -5.09 16.55
C THR A 485 -18.74 -6.55 16.07
N THR A 486 -17.55 -7.16 16.03
CA THR A 486 -17.36 -8.57 15.67
C THR A 486 -16.38 -9.21 16.65
N GLN A 487 -16.78 -10.34 17.24
CA GLN A 487 -15.94 -11.08 18.19
C GLN A 487 -14.70 -11.66 17.52
N LEU A 488 -13.65 -11.87 18.32
CA LEU A 488 -12.46 -12.59 17.85
C LEU A 488 -12.78 -14.09 17.80
N THR A 489 -12.27 -14.76 16.75
CA THR A 489 -12.28 -16.22 16.72
C THR A 489 -11.33 -16.79 17.77
N LYS A 490 -11.41 -18.11 18.04
CA LYS A 490 -10.53 -18.77 19.00
C LYS A 490 -9.05 -18.61 18.63
N SER A 491 -8.73 -18.76 17.36
CA SER A 491 -7.37 -18.60 16.83
C SER A 491 -6.89 -17.14 16.90
N GLU A 492 -7.76 -16.17 16.61
CA GLU A 492 -7.45 -14.74 16.73
C GLU A 492 -7.21 -14.32 18.19
N ALA A 493 -8.00 -14.84 19.12
CA ALA A 493 -7.83 -14.57 20.55
C ALA A 493 -6.52 -15.14 21.11
N SER A 494 -6.09 -16.34 20.65
CA SER A 494 -4.88 -17.02 21.08
C SER A 494 -3.60 -16.56 20.35
N MET A 495 -3.66 -15.55 19.50
CA MET A 495 -2.61 -15.12 18.59
C MET A 495 -1.27 -14.80 19.28
N ASP A 496 -1.29 -14.17 20.46
CA ASP A 496 -0.05 -13.87 21.20
C ASP A 496 0.68 -15.13 21.67
N SER A 497 -0.08 -16.15 22.10
CA SER A 497 0.48 -17.46 22.48
C SER A 497 1.07 -18.20 21.28
N PHE A 498 0.40 -18.13 20.14
CA PHE A 498 0.87 -18.67 18.86
C PHE A 498 2.20 -18.05 18.46
N VAL A 499 2.30 -16.72 18.45
CA VAL A 499 3.53 -15.99 18.13
C VAL A 499 4.67 -16.35 19.09
N LYS A 500 4.39 -16.41 20.39
CA LYS A 500 5.38 -16.80 21.40
C LYS A 500 5.93 -18.23 21.20
N ARG A 501 5.09 -19.17 20.70
CA ARG A 501 5.55 -20.51 20.32
C ARG A 501 6.37 -20.50 19.04
N MET A 502 5.91 -19.74 18.03
CA MET A 502 6.61 -19.56 16.73
C MET A 502 8.01 -18.98 16.92
N SER A 503 8.13 -17.91 17.70
CA SER A 503 9.39 -17.18 17.92
C SER A 503 10.48 -18.03 18.61
N LYS A 504 10.10 -19.10 19.30
CA LYS A 504 11.06 -20.05 19.90
C LYS A 504 11.67 -21.01 18.88
N THR A 505 11.08 -21.18 17.69
CA THR A 505 11.50 -22.15 16.67
C THR A 505 12.72 -21.65 15.89
N LYS A 506 13.84 -22.37 15.89
CA LYS A 506 15.11 -21.99 15.26
C LYS A 506 14.97 -21.63 13.77
N HIS A 507 14.23 -22.44 13.03
CA HIS A 507 14.01 -22.20 11.60
C HIS A 507 13.21 -20.93 11.32
N PHE A 508 12.23 -20.62 12.16
CA PHE A 508 11.44 -19.41 12.06
C PHE A 508 12.28 -18.16 12.38
N LYS A 509 13.13 -18.22 13.41
CA LYS A 509 14.06 -17.12 13.74
C LYS A 509 14.97 -16.78 12.55
N TRP A 510 15.51 -17.80 11.88
CA TRP A 510 16.36 -17.59 10.72
C TRP A 510 15.60 -17.04 9.52
N LEU A 511 14.39 -17.57 9.26
CA LEU A 511 13.49 -17.07 8.22
C LEU A 511 13.14 -15.59 8.49
N LEU A 512 12.76 -15.27 9.71
CA LEU A 512 12.43 -13.90 10.11
C LEU A 512 13.62 -12.96 9.96
N PHE A 513 14.81 -13.38 10.37
CA PHE A 513 16.05 -12.61 10.24
C PHE A 513 16.36 -12.30 8.76
N THR A 514 16.33 -13.33 7.89
CA THR A 514 16.62 -13.15 6.46
C THR A 514 15.55 -12.29 5.77
N THR A 515 14.28 -12.50 6.10
CA THR A 515 13.18 -11.70 5.55
C THR A 515 13.31 -10.23 5.96
N LYS A 516 13.59 -9.96 7.23
CA LYS A 516 13.83 -8.60 7.72
C LYS A 516 15.02 -7.95 7.03
N ALA A 517 16.16 -8.64 6.96
CA ALA A 517 17.36 -8.13 6.32
C ALA A 517 17.15 -7.80 4.83
N LEU A 518 16.35 -8.59 4.12
CA LEU A 518 16.02 -8.36 2.71
C LEU A 518 15.00 -7.23 2.51
N VAL A 519 13.91 -7.24 3.28
CA VAL A 519 12.83 -6.24 3.13
C VAL A 519 13.28 -4.86 3.57
N GLU A 520 13.93 -4.78 4.73
CA GLU A 520 14.42 -3.50 5.27
C GLU A 520 15.75 -3.08 4.66
N ASN A 521 16.49 -4.01 4.04
CA ASN A 521 17.84 -3.79 3.54
C ASN A 521 18.85 -3.44 4.64
N PHE A 522 18.54 -3.82 5.90
CA PHE A 522 19.38 -3.65 7.08
C PHE A 522 19.33 -4.88 7.98
N ILE A 523 20.42 -5.11 8.69
CA ILE A 523 20.56 -6.16 9.69
C ILE A 523 20.43 -5.51 11.07
N GLU A 524 19.35 -5.84 11.77
CA GLU A 524 19.15 -5.41 13.16
C GLU A 524 20.09 -6.19 14.09
N THR A 525 20.80 -5.50 14.99
CA THR A 525 21.68 -6.13 15.98
C THR A 525 20.94 -6.53 17.27
N GLY A 526 19.67 -6.13 17.39
CA GLY A 526 18.81 -6.44 18.52
C GLY A 526 17.92 -7.66 18.31
N ASN A 527 17.10 -7.96 19.31
CA ASN A 527 16.07 -9.00 19.29
C ASN A 527 14.79 -8.48 19.98
N GLU A 528 13.80 -9.36 20.22
CA GLU A 528 12.52 -8.99 20.85
C GLU A 528 12.68 -8.42 22.27
N ASP A 529 13.61 -9.01 23.05
CA ASP A 529 13.86 -8.61 24.45
C ASP A 529 14.76 -7.37 24.53
N LYS A 530 15.65 -7.19 23.56
CA LYS A 530 16.63 -6.09 23.49
C LYS A 530 16.52 -5.40 22.13
N PRO A 531 15.74 -4.31 22.03
CA PRO A 531 15.58 -3.59 20.77
C PRO A 531 16.91 -3.17 20.14
N SER A 532 16.98 -3.19 18.81
CA SER A 532 18.19 -2.84 18.08
C SER A 532 18.59 -1.39 18.36
N LYS A 533 19.79 -1.18 18.85
CA LYS A 533 20.40 0.15 19.06
C LYS A 533 21.22 0.59 17.86
N VAL A 534 21.72 -0.36 17.08
CA VAL A 534 22.55 -0.15 15.89
C VAL A 534 22.08 -1.13 14.81
N ASP A 535 21.87 -0.63 13.60
CA ASP A 535 21.56 -1.43 12.43
C ASP A 535 22.71 -1.39 11.43
N LEU A 536 23.04 -2.55 10.86
CA LEU A 536 24.08 -2.69 9.84
C LEU A 536 23.44 -2.64 8.44
N GLY A 537 23.95 -1.80 7.57
CA GLY A 537 23.40 -1.65 6.22
C GLY A 537 23.48 -0.20 5.70
N PRO A 538 23.02 0.03 4.47
CA PRO A 538 22.21 -0.86 3.60
C PRO A 538 23.00 -2.06 3.06
N VAL A 539 22.41 -3.27 3.14
CA VAL A 539 23.08 -4.54 2.77
C VAL A 539 23.45 -4.58 1.29
N ASN A 540 22.60 -4.02 0.44
CA ASN A 540 22.82 -3.98 -1.02
C ASN A 540 23.97 -3.07 -1.45
N THR A 541 24.62 -2.36 -0.51
CA THR A 541 25.79 -1.49 -0.76
C THR A 541 27.09 -2.09 -0.27
N PHE A 542 27.09 -3.26 0.36
CA PHE A 542 28.30 -3.87 0.92
C PHE A 542 29.34 -4.22 -0.14
N ILE A 543 28.88 -4.57 -1.34
CA ILE A 543 29.74 -4.87 -2.47
C ILE A 543 29.22 -4.12 -3.70
N SER A 544 30.10 -3.35 -4.36
CA SER A 544 29.80 -2.65 -5.60
C SER A 544 31.01 -2.65 -6.53
N LYS A 545 30.87 -2.07 -7.73
CA LYS A 545 31.95 -1.96 -8.69
C LYS A 545 31.85 -0.62 -9.41
N ASN A 546 33.00 0.07 -9.58
CA ASN A 546 33.12 1.25 -10.43
C ASN A 546 34.44 1.27 -11.18
N PHE A 547 34.62 2.21 -12.10
CA PHE A 547 35.78 2.30 -12.97
C PHE A 547 37.11 2.57 -12.23
N VAL A 548 37.04 3.39 -11.16
CA VAL A 548 38.21 3.79 -10.38
C VAL A 548 38.60 2.71 -9.39
N ASP A 549 37.64 2.22 -8.63
CA ASP A 549 37.89 1.32 -7.49
C ASP A 549 38.01 -0.16 -7.89
N GLY A 550 37.54 -0.55 -9.08
CA GLY A 550 37.33 -1.95 -9.38
C GLY A 550 36.19 -2.51 -8.51
N ILE A 551 36.49 -3.48 -7.66
CA ILE A 551 35.54 -3.93 -6.63
C ILE A 551 35.67 -2.98 -5.43
N ARG A 552 34.54 -2.57 -4.90
CA ARG A 552 34.43 -1.73 -3.72
C ARG A 552 33.72 -2.49 -2.62
N LEU A 553 34.37 -2.59 -1.48
CA LEU A 553 33.86 -3.21 -0.26
C LEU A 553 33.45 -2.10 0.70
N ARG A 554 32.26 -2.18 1.26
CA ARG A 554 31.69 -1.17 2.16
C ARG A 554 31.11 -1.82 3.41
N ALA A 555 31.44 -1.25 4.57
CA ALA A 555 30.79 -1.54 5.85
C ALA A 555 30.08 -0.28 6.31
N SER A 556 28.81 -0.40 6.64
CA SER A 556 27.97 0.75 7.03
C SER A 556 27.03 0.39 8.18
N ALA A 557 26.81 1.37 9.04
CA ALA A 557 25.97 1.23 10.21
C ALA A 557 25.26 2.54 10.56
N ARG A 558 24.14 2.43 11.29
CA ARG A 558 23.44 3.58 11.86
C ARG A 558 22.81 3.25 13.20
N THR A 559 22.73 4.23 14.11
CA THR A 559 22.02 4.09 15.37
C THR A 559 20.51 4.29 15.17
N THR A 560 19.73 3.85 16.14
CA THR A 560 18.28 3.96 16.15
C THR A 560 17.83 4.80 17.34
N ALA A 561 16.56 5.18 17.40
CA ALA A 561 15.95 5.86 18.54
C ALA A 561 16.05 5.03 19.86
N LYS A 562 16.32 3.73 19.76
CA LYS A 562 16.55 2.86 20.92
C LYS A 562 17.96 3.03 21.51
N PHE A 563 18.89 3.62 20.76
CA PHE A 563 20.17 4.09 21.28
C PHE A 563 20.00 5.44 21.98
N ASN A 564 19.44 6.42 21.27
CA ASN A 564 19.08 7.74 21.79
C ASN A 564 17.94 8.34 20.96
N PRO A 565 16.85 8.88 21.56
CA PRO A 565 15.70 9.37 20.82
C PRO A 565 15.95 10.71 20.08
N HIS A 566 17.05 11.40 20.37
CA HIS A 566 17.40 12.67 19.74
C HIS A 566 18.68 12.62 18.91
N TRP A 567 19.69 11.84 19.33
CA TRP A 567 20.98 11.78 18.69
C TRP A 567 21.12 10.51 17.85
N PHE A 568 21.39 10.69 16.55
CA PHE A 568 21.58 9.62 15.59
C PHE A 568 22.93 9.72 14.93
N PHE A 569 23.63 8.60 14.82
CA PHE A 569 24.93 8.46 14.18
C PHE A 569 24.76 7.51 13.00
N GLU A 570 25.23 7.92 11.85
CA GLU A 570 25.18 7.13 10.61
C GLU A 570 26.52 7.26 9.91
N GLY A 571 27.00 6.18 9.31
CA GLY A 571 28.21 6.26 8.53
C GLY A 571 28.61 4.97 7.85
N TYR A 572 29.62 5.08 7.01
CA TYR A 572 30.28 3.95 6.39
C TYR A 572 31.78 4.15 6.25
N TYR A 573 32.46 3.02 6.09
CA TYR A 573 33.83 2.93 5.59
C TYR A 573 33.85 2.05 4.36
N ALA A 574 34.55 2.45 3.31
CA ALA A 574 34.70 1.68 2.09
C ALA A 574 36.12 1.68 1.56
N TYR A 575 36.48 0.59 0.85
CA TYR A 575 37.79 0.38 0.26
C TYR A 575 37.67 -0.04 -1.19
N GLY A 576 38.42 0.61 -2.09
CA GLY A 576 38.49 0.29 -3.49
C GLY A 576 39.70 -0.63 -3.80
N THR A 577 39.46 -1.83 -4.32
CA THR A 577 40.52 -2.84 -4.54
C THR A 577 41.53 -2.48 -5.62
N LYS A 578 41.13 -1.66 -6.60
CA LYS A 578 41.99 -1.19 -7.70
C LYS A 578 42.67 0.15 -7.39
N SER A 579 41.89 1.09 -6.82
CA SER A 579 42.38 2.43 -6.49
C SER A 579 43.23 2.44 -5.22
N HIS A 580 43.10 1.42 -4.37
CA HIS A 580 43.67 1.37 -3.01
C HIS A 580 43.33 2.58 -2.16
N GLN A 581 42.17 3.23 -2.45
CA GLN A 581 41.68 4.37 -1.73
C GLN A 581 40.72 3.96 -0.64
N ASN A 582 40.71 4.74 0.44
CA ASN A 582 39.80 4.62 1.55
C ASN A 582 38.75 5.73 1.50
N TYR A 583 37.53 5.38 1.74
CA TYR A 583 36.37 6.27 1.69
C TYR A 583 35.62 6.19 3.00
N TYR A 584 34.97 7.26 3.37
CA TYR A 584 34.13 7.28 4.58
C TYR A 584 32.98 8.27 4.43
N ASP A 585 31.96 8.03 5.20
CA ASP A 585 30.88 8.95 5.53
C ASP A 585 30.63 8.88 7.03
N ALA A 586 30.53 10.04 7.66
CA ALA A 586 30.19 10.15 9.06
C ALA A 586 29.18 11.29 9.24
N LYS A 587 28.00 10.94 9.70
CA LYS A 587 26.90 11.88 9.87
C LYS A 587 26.31 11.78 11.27
N VAL A 588 26.12 12.92 11.89
CA VAL A 588 25.47 13.09 13.19
C VAL A 588 24.21 13.89 12.96
N THR A 589 23.09 13.40 13.42
CA THR A 589 21.79 14.07 13.30
C THR A 589 21.18 14.25 14.70
N TYR A 590 20.80 15.47 15.02
CA TYR A 590 19.95 15.77 16.16
C TYR A 590 18.50 15.93 15.69
N SER A 591 17.58 15.16 16.27
CA SER A 591 16.15 15.28 16.01
C SER A 591 15.48 16.07 17.13
N PHE A 592 14.77 17.13 16.76
CA PHE A 592 13.94 17.91 17.69
C PHE A 592 12.67 17.13 18.10
N ASN A 593 12.25 16.18 17.26
CA ASN A 593 11.21 15.22 17.58
C ASN A 593 11.82 14.00 18.29
N LYS A 594 10.94 13.14 18.82
CA LYS A 594 11.30 11.81 19.33
C LYS A 594 10.75 10.76 18.35
N PRO A 595 11.48 10.40 17.29
CA PRO A 595 11.03 9.37 16.36
C PRO A 595 10.95 8.01 17.06
N GLU A 596 10.15 7.13 16.56
CA GLU A 596 10.04 5.75 17.08
C GLU A 596 11.28 4.92 16.77
N TYR A 597 11.89 5.16 15.57
CA TYR A 597 13.03 4.37 15.11
C TYR A 597 14.13 5.20 14.41
N GLN A 598 13.81 6.06 13.43
CA GLN A 598 14.78 6.84 12.66
C GLN A 598 14.41 8.33 12.56
N PRO A 599 15.39 9.25 12.45
CA PRO A 599 15.15 10.69 12.38
C PRO A 599 14.46 11.15 11.09
N ILE A 600 14.27 10.25 10.13
CA ILE A 600 13.54 10.49 8.88
C ILE A 600 12.02 10.41 9.06
N GLU A 601 11.56 10.03 10.24
CA GLU A 601 10.13 9.98 10.55
C GLU A 601 9.52 11.38 10.58
N PHE A 602 8.26 11.46 10.22
CA PHE A 602 7.54 12.74 10.05
C PHE A 602 6.95 13.26 11.36
N PRO A 603 6.85 14.56 11.43
CA PRO A 603 7.49 15.55 10.55
C PRO A 603 9.00 15.61 10.81
N ILE A 604 9.83 15.66 9.76
CA ILE A 604 11.27 15.85 9.94
C ILE A 604 11.53 17.20 10.59
N ARG A 605 12.23 17.19 11.71
CA ARG A 605 12.74 18.38 12.38
C ARG A 605 14.11 18.07 12.90
N THR A 606 15.12 18.32 12.07
CA THR A 606 16.47 17.86 12.35
C THR A 606 17.51 18.92 12.03
N ILE A 607 18.64 18.81 12.70
CA ILE A 607 19.89 19.40 12.27
C ILE A 607 20.91 18.28 12.14
N SER A 608 21.66 18.27 11.05
CA SER A 608 22.69 17.27 10.81
C SER A 608 24.01 17.88 10.42
N ILE A 609 25.10 17.22 10.82
CA ILE A 609 26.47 17.51 10.42
C ILE A 609 27.01 16.25 9.77
N GLU A 610 27.60 16.39 8.61
CA GLU A 610 28.12 15.29 7.77
C GLU A 610 29.52 15.61 7.29
N SER A 611 30.41 14.62 7.36
CA SER A 611 31.72 14.64 6.72
C SER A 611 31.85 13.40 5.84
N ASN A 612 32.07 13.63 4.55
CA ASN A 612 32.08 12.56 3.55
C ASN A 612 33.30 12.74 2.62
N ARG A 613 34.08 11.66 2.43
CA ARG A 613 35.13 11.56 1.44
C ARG A 613 34.85 10.36 0.55
N ASP A 614 34.64 10.62 -0.73
CA ASP A 614 34.28 9.56 -1.68
C ASP A 614 34.65 9.91 -3.13
N VAL A 615 34.27 9.06 -4.08
CA VAL A 615 34.39 9.24 -5.53
C VAL A 615 33.01 9.16 -6.17
N GLU A 616 32.68 10.09 -7.07
CA GLU A 616 31.42 10.06 -7.80
C GLU A 616 31.57 10.57 -9.24
N SER A 617 30.62 10.23 -10.09
CA SER A 617 30.43 10.84 -11.41
C SER A 617 29.52 12.06 -11.29
N PRO A 618 29.67 13.09 -12.15
CA PRO A 618 28.75 14.22 -12.20
C PRO A 618 27.26 13.83 -12.34
N SER A 619 26.97 12.66 -12.92
CA SER A 619 25.60 12.14 -13.05
C SER A 619 25.08 11.43 -11.78
N ASP A 620 25.95 10.96 -10.90
CA ASP A 620 25.55 10.18 -9.73
C ASP A 620 24.75 11.03 -8.72
N LYS A 621 24.94 12.36 -8.71
CA LYS A 621 24.16 13.29 -7.87
C LYS A 621 22.65 13.31 -8.17
N TYR A 622 22.23 12.83 -9.34
CA TYR A 622 20.82 12.74 -9.75
C TYR A 622 20.19 11.39 -9.47
N LEU A 623 20.97 10.39 -9.05
CA LEU A 623 20.46 9.07 -8.70
C LEU A 623 19.66 9.13 -7.40
N LYS A 624 18.50 8.53 -7.40
CA LYS A 624 17.67 8.38 -6.17
C LYS A 624 18.20 7.28 -5.25
N HIS A 625 19.00 6.35 -5.79
CA HIS A 625 19.61 5.25 -5.05
C HIS A 625 21.09 5.50 -4.83
N SER A 626 21.64 4.89 -3.80
CA SER A 626 23.09 4.92 -3.58
C SER A 626 23.83 4.42 -4.81
N LYS A 627 24.85 5.15 -5.24
CA LYS A 627 25.76 4.73 -6.32
C LYS A 627 26.45 3.39 -6.05
N ASP A 628 26.59 3.01 -4.77
CA ASP A 628 27.16 1.75 -4.30
C ASP A 628 26.17 0.58 -4.30
N ASN A 629 24.92 0.79 -4.68
CA ASN A 629 23.97 -0.30 -4.83
C ASN A 629 24.46 -1.30 -5.87
N ILE A 630 24.52 -2.58 -5.51
CA ILE A 630 25.02 -3.67 -6.37
C ILE A 630 24.32 -3.71 -7.74
N PHE A 631 23.04 -3.40 -7.81
CA PHE A 631 22.27 -3.34 -9.06
C PHE A 631 22.71 -2.19 -9.97
N MET A 632 23.25 -1.10 -9.42
CA MET A 632 23.81 0.04 -10.15
C MET A 632 25.17 -0.26 -10.75
N THR A 633 25.79 -1.38 -10.38
CA THR A 633 27.07 -1.85 -10.94
C THR A 633 26.94 -2.29 -12.40
N PHE A 634 25.76 -2.78 -12.79
CA PHE A 634 25.46 -3.20 -14.16
C PHE A 634 25.10 -1.96 -14.99
N ARG A 635 26.04 -1.52 -15.83
CA ARG A 635 25.91 -0.29 -16.63
C ARG A 635 26.08 -0.58 -18.12
N PRO A 636 25.19 -0.05 -19.00
CA PRO A 636 25.36 -0.12 -20.46
C PRO A 636 26.48 0.80 -20.96
N VAL A 637 26.86 1.79 -20.15
CA VAL A 637 27.84 2.82 -20.51
C VAL A 637 29.01 2.81 -19.53
N LYS A 638 30.24 2.95 -20.02
CA LYS A 638 31.40 3.13 -19.15
C LYS A 638 31.41 4.54 -18.58
N VAL A 639 31.33 4.64 -17.26
CA VAL A 639 31.45 5.92 -16.55
C VAL A 639 32.90 6.12 -16.16
N GLU A 640 33.65 6.85 -17.01
CA GLU A 640 35.10 7.04 -16.87
C GLU A 640 35.46 8.44 -16.38
N LYS A 641 34.51 9.40 -16.42
CA LYS A 641 34.69 10.78 -15.94
C LYS A 641 34.16 10.87 -14.52
N LEU A 642 35.06 10.88 -13.53
CA LEU A 642 34.76 10.89 -12.11
C LEU A 642 35.60 11.96 -11.39
N TYR A 643 35.26 12.24 -10.15
CA TYR A 643 36.09 13.07 -9.26
C TYR A 643 36.05 12.52 -7.85
N PHE A 644 37.15 12.62 -7.14
CA PHE A 644 37.21 12.45 -5.69
C PHE A 644 36.70 13.72 -5.04
N TYR A 645 35.92 13.57 -4.00
CA TYR A 645 35.44 14.71 -3.24
C TYR A 645 35.66 14.53 -1.74
N ASN A 646 35.78 15.65 -1.07
CA ASN A 646 35.75 15.75 0.37
C ASN A 646 34.74 16.85 0.72
N ARG A 647 33.63 16.45 1.33
CA ARG A 647 32.47 17.32 1.58
C ARG A 647 32.18 17.38 3.07
N GLN A 648 32.03 18.57 3.60
CA GLN A 648 31.45 18.83 4.90
C GLN A 648 30.14 19.58 4.72
N ARG A 649 29.11 19.16 5.44
CA ARG A 649 27.78 19.73 5.32
C ARG A 649 27.14 19.91 6.68
N ILE A 650 26.49 21.04 6.88
CA ILE A 650 25.52 21.27 7.96
C ILE A 650 24.17 21.48 7.28
N LYS A 651 23.15 20.77 7.74
CA LYS A 651 21.81 20.85 7.17
C LYS A 651 20.75 20.94 8.26
N PHE A 652 19.91 21.93 8.18
CA PHE A 652 18.70 22.07 8.99
C PHE A 652 17.48 21.72 8.13
N GLU A 653 16.58 20.87 8.64
CA GLU A 653 15.36 20.46 7.98
C GLU A 653 14.17 20.62 8.91
N TRP A 654 13.14 21.28 8.42
CA TRP A 654 11.90 21.49 9.14
C TRP A 654 10.69 21.20 8.27
N GLU A 655 9.91 20.22 8.67
CA GLU A 655 8.71 19.79 7.97
C GLU A 655 7.46 20.11 8.81
N THR A 656 6.44 20.60 8.14
CA THR A 656 5.14 20.93 8.72
C THR A 656 4.14 19.81 8.49
N ASN A 657 3.10 19.75 9.32
CA ASN A 657 2.05 18.71 9.19
C ASN A 657 1.13 18.89 7.95
N TYR A 658 1.30 19.94 7.16
CA TYR A 658 0.51 20.22 5.96
C TYR A 658 1.29 20.05 4.66
N GLY A 659 2.43 19.36 4.74
CA GLY A 659 3.20 18.95 3.55
C GLY A 659 4.21 19.98 3.05
N LEU A 660 4.53 21.06 3.82
CA LEU A 660 5.64 21.94 3.51
C LEU A 660 6.90 21.51 4.26
N ALA A 661 7.94 21.15 3.54
CA ALA A 661 9.27 20.88 4.05
C ALA A 661 10.23 22.01 3.62
N THR A 662 10.94 22.57 4.58
CA THR A 662 11.97 23.59 4.36
C THR A 662 13.31 23.01 4.75
N SER A 663 14.34 23.18 3.91
CA SER A 663 15.71 22.84 4.32
C SER A 663 16.69 23.96 4.01
N ILE A 664 17.60 24.19 4.93
CA ILE A 664 18.73 25.12 4.81
C ILE A 664 20.01 24.33 4.96
N GLY A 665 20.92 24.43 4.01
CA GLY A 665 22.18 23.70 4.02
C GLY A 665 23.37 24.61 3.77
N LEU A 666 24.42 24.45 4.58
CA LEU A 666 25.74 24.99 4.30
C LEU A 666 26.70 23.83 4.03
N SER A 667 27.37 23.84 2.89
CA SER A 667 28.34 22.78 2.54
C SER A 667 29.62 23.36 1.98
N THR A 668 30.75 22.75 2.30
CA THR A 668 32.02 22.99 1.62
C THR A 668 32.48 21.70 1.01
N GLU A 669 32.88 21.75 -0.25
CA GLU A 669 33.30 20.57 -1.02
C GLU A 669 34.60 20.87 -1.76
N SER A 670 35.54 19.97 -1.65
CA SER A 670 36.78 19.98 -2.41
C SER A 670 36.79 18.84 -3.42
N ASN A 671 36.84 19.14 -4.71
CA ASN A 671 36.78 18.19 -5.82
C ASN A 671 38.13 18.06 -6.51
N ARG A 672 38.56 16.81 -6.79
CA ARG A 672 39.74 16.46 -7.55
C ARG A 672 39.36 15.53 -8.70
N PRO A 673 39.58 15.91 -9.94
CA PRO A 673 39.21 15.09 -11.09
C PRO A 673 39.99 13.77 -11.12
N THR A 674 39.38 12.71 -11.66
CA THR A 674 39.97 11.40 -11.81
C THR A 674 39.38 10.63 -13.00
N GLY A 675 40.01 9.54 -13.38
CA GLY A 675 39.68 8.81 -14.61
C GLY A 675 40.02 9.65 -15.85
N LYS A 676 39.01 9.88 -16.71
CA LYS A 676 39.15 10.73 -17.90
C LYS A 676 38.65 12.16 -17.70
N LEU A 677 38.30 12.56 -16.49
CA LEU A 677 37.94 13.94 -16.21
C LEU A 677 39.16 14.75 -15.90
N ILE A 678 39.27 15.92 -16.50
CA ILE A 678 40.37 16.87 -16.35
C ILE A 678 39.77 18.25 -16.12
N TYR A 679 40.36 19.05 -15.23
CA TYR A 679 40.08 20.46 -15.09
C TYR A 679 41.23 21.25 -15.72
N GLU A 680 40.95 21.82 -16.88
CA GLU A 680 41.91 22.61 -17.68
C GLU A 680 41.33 24.00 -17.91
N LYS A 681 42.09 25.04 -17.54
CA LYS A 681 41.69 26.41 -17.83
C LYS A 681 41.85 26.75 -19.32
N MET A 682 41.31 27.87 -19.74
CA MET A 682 41.39 28.32 -21.12
C MET A 682 42.82 28.55 -21.58
N ASP A 683 43.74 28.92 -20.70
CA ASP A 683 45.18 29.11 -20.97
C ASP A 683 45.97 27.78 -21.03
N GLY A 684 45.31 26.61 -20.87
CA GLY A 684 45.96 25.29 -20.86
C GLY A 684 46.50 24.86 -19.50
N SER A 685 46.42 25.67 -18.46
CA SER A 685 46.88 25.30 -17.14
C SER A 685 45.95 24.28 -16.48
N LEU A 686 46.53 23.23 -15.87
CA LEU A 686 45.77 22.20 -15.18
C LEU A 686 45.41 22.64 -13.75
N VAL A 687 44.20 22.32 -13.32
CA VAL A 687 43.70 22.57 -11.97
C VAL A 687 43.53 21.24 -11.25
N ASP A 688 44.39 20.96 -10.29
CA ASP A 688 44.35 19.72 -9.51
C ASP A 688 43.10 19.64 -8.63
N ARG A 689 42.63 20.77 -8.11
CA ARG A 689 41.57 20.80 -7.13
C ARG A 689 40.77 22.08 -7.21
N ILE A 690 39.45 21.94 -7.13
CA ILE A 690 38.50 23.04 -6.95
C ILE A 690 37.81 22.91 -5.62
N ARG A 691 37.46 24.04 -5.02
CA ARG A 691 36.66 24.08 -3.79
C ARG A 691 35.45 25.00 -3.96
N LEU A 692 34.32 24.51 -3.53
CA LEU A 692 33.05 25.23 -3.54
C LEU A 692 32.45 25.25 -2.14
N THR A 693 32.05 26.42 -1.69
CA THR A 693 31.23 26.57 -0.46
C THR A 693 29.86 27.09 -0.87
N GLU A 694 28.83 26.38 -0.48
CA GLU A 694 27.45 26.64 -0.91
C GLU A 694 26.53 26.81 0.27
N LEU A 695 25.67 27.82 0.18
CA LEU A 695 24.47 27.98 0.98
C LEU A 695 23.26 27.61 0.11
N SER A 696 22.42 26.67 0.58
CA SER A 696 21.23 26.21 -0.14
C SER A 696 19.97 26.39 0.69
N LEU A 697 18.90 26.84 0.03
CA LEU A 697 17.53 26.86 0.55
C LEU A 697 16.67 25.98 -0.36
N SER A 698 15.88 25.06 0.23
CA SER A 698 14.92 24.25 -0.51
C SER A 698 13.55 24.30 0.18
N LEU A 699 12.53 24.53 -0.62
CA LEU A 699 11.13 24.44 -0.25
C LEU A 699 10.50 23.29 -1.04
N ASP A 700 9.90 22.33 -0.37
CA ASP A 700 9.20 21.19 -0.97
C ASP A 700 7.78 21.16 -0.41
N TYR A 701 6.77 21.38 -1.26
CA TYR A 701 5.37 21.46 -0.87
C TYR A 701 4.56 20.36 -1.55
N ARG A 702 3.97 19.48 -0.74
CA ARG A 702 3.20 18.31 -1.16
C ARG A 702 1.84 18.27 -0.47
N PRO A 703 0.89 19.09 -0.90
CA PRO A 703 -0.43 19.16 -0.29
C PRO A 703 -1.18 17.84 -0.45
N GLY A 704 -1.79 17.38 0.64
CA GLY A 704 -2.57 16.13 0.65
C GLY A 704 -1.74 14.85 0.61
N GLN A 705 -0.41 14.94 0.71
CA GLN A 705 0.42 13.76 0.84
C GLN A 705 0.23 13.13 2.22
N SER A 706 0.12 11.82 2.24
CA SER A 706 0.15 10.99 3.45
C SER A 706 1.28 9.96 3.35
N TYR A 707 1.72 9.47 4.50
CA TYR A 707 2.97 8.75 4.55
C TYR A 707 2.94 7.61 5.57
N VAL A 708 3.76 6.59 5.34
CA VAL A 708 3.94 5.42 6.20
C VAL A 708 5.40 5.26 6.54
N ASN A 709 5.70 5.05 7.82
CA ASN A 709 7.03 4.71 8.26
C ASN A 709 7.20 3.20 8.39
N SER A 710 8.18 2.63 7.70
CA SER A 710 8.84 1.41 8.18
C SER A 710 10.00 1.79 9.10
N LYS A 711 10.66 0.82 9.72
CA LYS A 711 11.85 1.09 10.54
C LYS A 711 12.94 1.85 9.79
N GLN A 712 13.13 1.53 8.51
CA GLN A 712 14.27 1.97 7.74
C GLN A 712 13.92 2.96 6.63
N ARG A 713 12.65 3.12 6.36
CA ARG A 713 12.15 3.92 5.25
C ARG A 713 10.88 4.64 5.63
N ARG A 714 10.62 5.61 4.85
CA ARG A 714 9.41 6.38 4.82
C ARG A 714 8.79 6.24 3.42
N MET A 715 7.50 5.93 3.31
CA MET A 715 6.79 5.64 2.04
C MET A 715 5.64 6.62 1.84
N GLU A 716 5.50 7.14 0.63
CA GLU A 716 4.36 7.97 0.22
C GLU A 716 3.15 7.07 -0.07
N VAL A 717 1.99 7.46 0.40
CA VAL A 717 0.75 6.71 0.22
C VAL A 717 -0.09 7.32 -0.89
N ASN A 718 -0.25 8.64 -0.88
CA ASN A 718 -1.02 9.34 -1.90
C ASN A 718 -0.15 9.67 -3.12
N LEU A 719 -0.12 8.78 -4.10
CA LEU A 719 0.64 8.98 -5.34
C LEU A 719 0.05 10.07 -6.25
N ASP A 720 -1.17 10.53 -5.97
CA ASP A 720 -1.85 11.58 -6.73
C ASP A 720 -1.54 12.99 -6.20
N ALA A 721 -0.88 13.08 -5.03
CA ALA A 721 -0.51 14.36 -4.44
C ALA A 721 0.45 15.14 -5.36
N PRO A 722 0.20 16.42 -5.66
CA PRO A 722 1.15 17.22 -6.41
C PRO A 722 2.40 17.51 -5.57
N GLU A 723 3.55 17.62 -6.24
CA GLU A 723 4.81 18.06 -5.64
C GLU A 723 5.24 19.39 -6.29
N PHE A 724 5.57 20.36 -5.45
CA PHE A 724 6.17 21.65 -5.87
C PHE A 724 7.48 21.82 -5.12
N LYS A 725 8.58 21.91 -5.86
CA LYS A 725 9.90 22.05 -5.25
C LYS A 725 10.62 23.26 -5.83
N LEU A 726 11.06 24.13 -4.96
CA LEU A 726 11.93 25.26 -5.29
C LEU A 726 13.23 25.12 -4.50
N LYS A 727 14.34 25.21 -5.21
CA LYS A 727 15.68 25.19 -4.61
C LYS A 727 16.51 26.35 -5.13
N HIS A 728 17.16 27.04 -4.21
CA HIS A 728 18.12 28.09 -4.53
C HIS A 728 19.45 27.77 -3.83
N THR A 729 20.54 27.84 -4.60
CA THR A 729 21.90 27.52 -4.12
C THR A 729 22.85 28.64 -4.50
N MET A 730 23.55 29.18 -3.52
CA MET A 730 24.53 30.24 -3.68
C MET A 730 25.92 29.71 -3.33
N GLY A 731 26.87 29.80 -4.23
CA GLY A 731 28.27 29.58 -3.95
C GLY A 731 28.93 30.86 -3.41
N LEU A 732 29.72 30.73 -2.37
CA LEU A 732 30.33 31.84 -1.64
C LEU A 732 31.85 31.82 -1.85
N LYS A 733 32.35 32.73 -2.69
CA LYS A 733 33.79 32.93 -2.90
C LYS A 733 34.46 33.48 -1.65
N ASN A 734 35.65 33.00 -1.34
CA ASN A 734 36.44 33.38 -0.17
C ASN A 734 35.85 33.02 1.22
N PHE A 735 34.70 32.33 1.26
CA PHE A 735 34.14 31.83 2.49
C PHE A 735 34.47 30.33 2.64
N LEU A 736 35.02 29.91 3.78
CA LEU A 736 35.48 28.53 4.04
C LEU A 736 36.34 27.94 2.91
N GLY A 737 37.09 28.78 2.22
CA GLY A 737 37.96 28.40 1.11
C GLY A 737 37.25 28.15 -0.24
N GLY A 738 35.99 28.60 -0.38
CA GLY A 738 35.30 28.59 -1.69
C GLY A 738 36.01 29.42 -2.75
N HIS A 739 36.12 28.90 -3.95
CA HIS A 739 36.83 29.58 -5.06
C HIS A 739 35.89 30.40 -5.95
N PHE A 740 34.59 30.10 -5.95
CA PHE A 740 33.64 30.61 -6.94
C PHE A 740 32.38 31.18 -6.28
N ASN A 741 31.82 32.18 -6.93
CA ASN A 741 30.45 32.61 -6.69
C ASN A 741 29.55 31.89 -7.69
N THR A 742 28.62 31.11 -7.20
CA THR A 742 27.57 30.47 -8.02
C THR A 742 26.19 30.95 -7.56
N ASN A 743 25.20 30.90 -8.44
CA ASN A 743 23.83 31.30 -8.11
C ASN A 743 22.88 30.49 -8.97
N LEU A 744 22.40 29.36 -8.43
CA LEU A 744 21.56 28.40 -9.12
C LEU A 744 20.16 28.38 -8.52
N THR A 745 19.15 28.58 -9.36
CA THR A 745 17.73 28.43 -9.00
C THR A 745 17.13 27.28 -9.78
N GLU A 746 16.43 26.37 -9.10
CA GLU A 746 15.78 25.18 -9.68
C GLU A 746 14.33 25.09 -9.21
N LEU A 747 13.42 24.77 -10.13
CA LEU A 747 12.00 24.53 -9.88
C LEU A 747 11.62 23.16 -10.43
N ALA A 748 10.85 22.39 -9.68
CA ALA A 748 10.27 21.12 -10.14
C ALA A 748 8.80 21.02 -9.73
N ILE A 749 7.97 20.54 -10.64
CA ILE A 749 6.54 20.30 -10.43
C ILE A 749 6.24 18.88 -10.88
N TYR A 750 5.54 18.12 -10.05
CA TYR A 750 5.03 16.80 -10.38
C TYR A 750 3.52 16.73 -10.14
N LYS A 751 2.80 16.05 -11.03
CA LYS A 751 1.38 15.74 -10.87
C LYS A 751 1.00 14.50 -11.67
N ARG A 752 0.20 13.60 -11.05
CA ARG A 752 -0.48 12.50 -11.73
C ARG A 752 -1.86 12.92 -12.22
N PHE A 753 -2.19 12.57 -13.45
CA PHE A 753 -3.49 12.80 -14.06
C PHE A 753 -4.12 11.47 -14.46
N TRP A 754 -5.30 11.18 -13.95
CA TRP A 754 -6.06 9.99 -14.34
C TRP A 754 -6.89 10.25 -15.60
N LEU A 755 -6.79 9.35 -16.55
CA LEU A 755 -7.54 9.37 -17.82
C LEU A 755 -8.72 8.39 -17.82
N GLY A 756 -9.38 8.24 -16.69
CA GLY A 756 -10.46 7.28 -16.49
C GLY A 756 -9.98 5.84 -16.69
N SER A 757 -10.62 5.08 -17.58
CA SER A 757 -10.24 3.69 -17.88
C SER A 757 -9.01 3.56 -18.81
N TRP A 758 -8.33 4.66 -19.14
CA TRP A 758 -7.09 4.69 -19.94
C TRP A 758 -5.84 4.83 -19.06
N GLY A 759 -5.96 4.54 -17.77
CA GLY A 759 -4.86 4.62 -16.84
C GLY A 759 -4.52 6.04 -16.41
N HIS A 760 -3.25 6.33 -16.19
CA HIS A 760 -2.79 7.62 -15.70
C HIS A 760 -1.53 8.12 -16.41
N VAL A 761 -1.37 9.45 -16.43
CA VAL A 761 -0.17 10.13 -16.90
C VAL A 761 0.54 10.80 -15.74
N ASP A 762 1.77 10.39 -15.47
CA ASP A 762 2.67 11.07 -14.56
C ASP A 762 3.40 12.19 -15.31
N THR A 763 3.19 13.41 -14.87
CA THR A 763 3.78 14.60 -15.47
C THR A 763 4.79 15.21 -14.52
N ARG A 764 6.02 15.42 -15.01
CA ARG A 764 7.07 16.11 -14.25
C ARG A 764 7.69 17.18 -15.14
N VAL A 765 7.67 18.42 -14.67
CA VAL A 765 8.27 19.57 -15.34
C VAL A 765 9.31 20.17 -14.39
N GLU A 766 10.49 20.43 -14.91
CA GLU A 766 11.61 21.01 -14.15
C GLU A 766 12.27 22.12 -14.96
N GLY A 767 12.79 23.11 -14.28
CA GLY A 767 13.55 24.18 -14.90
C GLY A 767 14.57 24.75 -13.94
N GLY A 768 15.62 25.34 -14.49
CA GLY A 768 16.65 25.96 -13.67
C GLY A 768 17.54 26.93 -14.44
N ALA A 769 18.19 27.81 -13.68
CA ALA A 769 19.12 28.80 -14.22
C ALA A 769 20.30 29.02 -13.28
N GLN A 770 21.50 28.90 -13.82
CA GLN A 770 22.75 29.36 -13.23
C GLN A 770 23.00 30.82 -13.66
N TRP A 771 22.87 31.72 -12.71
CA TRP A 771 22.83 33.16 -12.99
C TRP A 771 24.21 33.79 -13.17
N ASN A 772 25.27 33.16 -12.58
CA ASN A 772 26.63 33.68 -12.62
C ASN A 772 27.42 33.10 -13.79
N LYS A 773 28.56 33.71 -14.12
CA LYS A 773 29.62 33.08 -14.87
C LYS A 773 30.32 32.08 -13.99
N VAL A 774 30.46 30.83 -14.46
CA VAL A 774 31.06 29.72 -13.71
C VAL A 774 31.83 28.79 -14.65
N PRO A 775 32.92 28.13 -14.19
CA PRO A 775 33.53 27.05 -14.93
C PRO A 775 32.63 25.82 -15.04
N PHE A 776 32.90 24.94 -16.03
CA PHE A 776 32.01 23.82 -16.39
C PHE A 776 31.60 22.90 -15.24
N PRO A 777 32.40 22.63 -14.17
CA PRO A 777 31.97 21.77 -13.11
C PRO A 777 30.72 22.26 -12.32
N PHE A 778 30.42 23.54 -12.45
CA PHE A 778 29.27 24.16 -11.79
C PHE A 778 28.13 24.54 -12.75
N LEU A 779 28.28 24.20 -14.03
CA LEU A 779 27.18 24.25 -14.97
C LEU A 779 26.16 23.16 -14.71
N ILE A 780 24.97 23.36 -15.21
CA ILE A 780 23.86 22.42 -15.09
C ILE A 780 24.14 21.22 -16.01
N THR A 781 24.29 20.06 -15.39
CA THR A 781 24.45 18.78 -16.08
C THR A 781 23.09 18.11 -16.19
N PRO A 782 22.62 17.71 -17.39
CA PRO A 782 21.41 16.93 -17.53
C PRO A 782 21.46 15.63 -16.71
N PRO A 783 20.34 15.23 -16.09
CA PRO A 783 20.28 13.97 -15.33
C PRO A 783 20.32 12.77 -16.29
N VAL A 784 21.34 11.94 -16.18
CA VAL A 784 21.60 10.79 -17.07
C VAL A 784 21.48 9.49 -16.30
N ASN A 785 20.76 8.53 -16.87
CA ASN A 785 20.71 7.16 -16.38
C ASN A 785 21.88 6.34 -16.95
N THR A 786 22.83 6.01 -16.12
CA THR A 786 23.98 5.17 -16.48
C THR A 786 23.76 3.68 -16.18
N SER A 787 22.57 3.26 -15.77
CA SER A 787 22.20 1.90 -15.37
C SER A 787 21.33 1.22 -16.43
N TYR A 788 21.27 -0.12 -16.40
CA TYR A 788 20.25 -0.85 -17.13
C TYR A 788 18.87 -0.71 -16.49
N PHE A 789 18.80 -0.31 -15.24
CA PHE A 789 17.52 -0.12 -14.54
C PHE A 789 16.99 1.30 -14.77
N GLU A 790 15.68 1.38 -15.01
CA GLU A 790 15.01 2.67 -15.24
C GLU A 790 15.09 3.57 -13.99
N HIS A 791 15.46 4.82 -14.19
CA HIS A 791 15.42 5.87 -13.19
C HIS A 791 14.50 7.00 -13.64
N LEU A 792 13.40 7.17 -12.95
CA LEU A 792 12.43 8.23 -13.25
C LEU A 792 13.10 9.61 -13.21
N GLY A 793 12.79 10.42 -14.22
CA GLY A 793 13.30 11.78 -14.34
C GLY A 793 14.71 11.90 -14.91
N THR A 794 15.33 10.81 -15.36
CA THR A 794 16.63 10.81 -16.06
C THR A 794 16.49 10.47 -17.52
N PHE A 795 17.47 10.87 -18.33
CA PHE A 795 17.60 10.47 -19.74
C PHE A 795 18.37 9.16 -19.86
N ASN A 796 17.87 8.24 -20.68
CA ASN A 796 18.37 6.87 -20.75
C ASN A 796 19.50 6.69 -21.77
N LEU A 797 19.58 7.53 -22.79
CA LEU A 797 20.51 7.40 -23.91
C LEU A 797 21.48 8.58 -24.04
N MET A 798 21.32 9.60 -23.20
CA MET A 798 22.27 10.69 -23.08
C MET A 798 23.55 10.21 -22.38
N GLN A 799 24.71 10.67 -22.81
CA GLN A 799 25.98 10.34 -22.16
C GLN A 799 26.27 11.28 -20.98
N PRO A 800 26.98 10.81 -19.94
CA PRO A 800 27.46 11.70 -18.88
C PRO A 800 28.30 12.84 -19.43
N LEU A 801 27.97 14.09 -19.06
CA LEU A 801 28.60 15.31 -19.56
C LEU A 801 28.49 15.52 -21.08
N GLU A 802 27.52 14.95 -21.76
CA GLU A 802 27.27 15.19 -23.18
C GLU A 802 26.90 16.65 -23.47
N PHE A 803 26.11 17.25 -22.60
CA PHE A 803 25.71 18.66 -22.68
C PHE A 803 25.91 19.36 -21.34
N LEU A 804 26.29 20.61 -21.40
CA LEU A 804 26.37 21.51 -20.26
C LEU A 804 25.59 22.78 -20.59
N ASN A 805 24.79 23.22 -19.63
CA ASN A 805 23.88 24.34 -19.80
C ASN A 805 23.96 25.27 -18.59
N ASP A 806 23.61 26.54 -18.78
CA ASP A 806 23.38 27.43 -17.64
C ASP A 806 21.88 27.73 -17.44
N ARG A 807 21.04 27.34 -18.40
CA ARG A 807 19.57 27.36 -18.27
C ARG A 807 18.98 26.11 -18.87
N TYR A 808 17.89 25.62 -18.30
CA TYR A 808 17.16 24.49 -18.85
C TYR A 808 15.67 24.50 -18.50
N ALA A 809 14.89 23.86 -19.37
CA ALA A 809 13.53 23.41 -19.09
C ALA A 809 13.44 21.93 -19.51
N LYS A 810 12.93 21.09 -18.64
CA LYS A 810 12.82 19.65 -18.84
C LYS A 810 11.41 19.17 -18.52
N PHE A 811 10.92 18.20 -19.29
CA PHE A 811 9.67 17.53 -19.02
C PHE A 811 9.81 16.01 -19.13
N ASN A 812 8.96 15.31 -18.40
CA ASN A 812 8.76 13.87 -18.50
C ASN A 812 7.25 13.60 -18.41
N LEU A 813 6.70 13.00 -19.46
CA LEU A 813 5.31 12.55 -19.55
C LEU A 813 5.34 11.03 -19.63
N ALA A 814 4.85 10.35 -18.61
CA ALA A 814 4.85 8.89 -18.51
C ALA A 814 3.42 8.37 -18.41
N TRP A 815 2.95 7.69 -19.43
CA TRP A 815 1.59 7.17 -19.53
C TRP A 815 1.58 5.65 -19.30
N ASP A 816 1.00 5.22 -18.20
CA ASP A 816 0.64 3.83 -17.96
C ASP A 816 -0.80 3.60 -18.41
N LEU A 817 -0.98 2.79 -19.49
CA LEU A 817 -2.28 2.50 -20.06
C LEU A 817 -3.02 1.37 -19.32
N GLU A 818 -2.36 0.74 -18.33
CA GLU A 818 -2.93 -0.31 -17.49
C GLU A 818 -3.56 -1.50 -18.24
N GLY A 819 -2.98 -1.86 -19.39
CA GLY A 819 -3.44 -2.97 -20.21
C GLY A 819 -4.64 -2.64 -21.10
N LYS A 820 -5.00 -1.38 -21.26
CA LYS A 820 -6.19 -0.97 -22.02
C LYS A 820 -6.23 -1.51 -23.45
N VAL A 821 -5.09 -1.61 -24.10
CA VAL A 821 -4.97 -2.16 -25.47
C VAL A 821 -4.68 -3.66 -25.39
N PHE A 822 -3.70 -4.10 -24.60
CA PHE A 822 -3.28 -5.51 -24.52
C PHE A 822 -4.39 -6.43 -24.02
N ASN A 823 -5.24 -5.98 -23.12
CA ASN A 823 -6.40 -6.73 -22.64
C ASN A 823 -7.45 -6.99 -23.72
N ARG A 824 -7.38 -6.34 -24.90
CA ARG A 824 -8.24 -6.60 -26.06
C ARG A 824 -7.65 -7.62 -27.02
N VAL A 825 -6.35 -7.91 -26.90
CA VAL A 825 -5.65 -8.91 -27.72
C VAL A 825 -5.69 -10.26 -27.00
N PRO A 826 -6.32 -11.33 -27.56
CA PRO A 826 -6.60 -12.57 -26.83
C PRO A 826 -5.39 -13.25 -26.19
N LEU A 827 -4.21 -13.21 -26.84
CA LEU A 827 -2.99 -13.79 -26.31
C LEU A 827 -2.38 -12.92 -25.19
N LEU A 828 -2.23 -11.62 -25.44
CA LEU A 828 -1.62 -10.67 -24.49
C LEU A 828 -2.48 -10.53 -23.24
N LYS A 829 -3.79 -10.58 -23.36
CA LYS A 829 -4.72 -10.61 -22.25
C LYS A 829 -4.42 -11.71 -21.22
N LYS A 830 -4.05 -12.93 -21.70
CA LYS A 830 -3.71 -14.04 -20.80
C LYS A 830 -2.43 -13.78 -20.02
N LEU A 831 -1.51 -13.02 -20.58
CA LEU A 831 -0.23 -12.65 -19.97
C LEU A 831 -0.36 -11.51 -18.95
N LYS A 832 -1.50 -10.78 -18.95
CA LYS A 832 -1.74 -9.58 -18.12
C LYS A 832 -0.66 -8.50 -18.29
N TRP A 833 -0.02 -8.44 -19.47
CA TRP A 833 0.96 -7.41 -19.77
C TRP A 833 0.28 -6.05 -19.91
N ARG A 834 1.01 -4.99 -19.56
CA ARG A 834 0.54 -3.61 -19.60
C ARG A 834 1.42 -2.77 -20.50
N GLU A 835 0.82 -1.86 -21.20
CA GLU A 835 1.52 -0.92 -22.07
C GLU A 835 1.96 0.28 -21.27
N TYR A 836 3.18 0.70 -21.55
CA TYR A 836 3.77 1.92 -21.01
C TYR A 836 4.34 2.75 -22.15
N VAL A 837 4.11 4.06 -22.11
CA VAL A 837 4.65 5.02 -23.09
C VAL A 837 5.16 6.23 -22.32
N ALA A 838 6.41 6.65 -22.61
CA ALA A 838 6.89 7.89 -22.03
C ALA A 838 7.54 8.78 -23.09
N PHE A 839 7.42 10.07 -22.90
CA PHE A 839 8.05 11.10 -23.71
C PHE A 839 8.82 12.04 -22.80
N LYS A 840 10.14 12.10 -23.01
CA LYS A 840 11.06 12.90 -22.20
C LYS A 840 11.74 13.92 -23.09
N GLY A 841 11.87 15.13 -22.57
CA GLY A 841 12.54 16.18 -23.32
C GLY A 841 13.22 17.22 -22.44
N MET A 842 14.22 17.88 -23.02
CA MET A 842 14.94 18.97 -22.37
C MET A 842 15.37 20.00 -23.41
N TRP A 843 15.07 21.24 -23.16
CA TRP A 843 15.73 22.39 -23.78
C TRP A 843 16.82 22.86 -22.84
N GLY A 844 18.02 23.00 -23.37
CA GLY A 844 19.17 23.55 -22.68
C GLY A 844 19.71 24.77 -23.42
N HIS A 845 20.23 25.70 -22.68
CA HIS A 845 20.89 26.90 -23.23
C HIS A 845 22.15 27.20 -22.45
N LEU A 846 23.20 27.59 -23.17
CA LEU A 846 24.45 28.07 -22.61
C LEU A 846 24.66 29.51 -23.07
N THR A 847 24.59 30.46 -22.14
CA THR A 847 24.80 31.88 -22.47
C THR A 847 26.25 32.13 -22.84
N ASP A 848 26.50 33.17 -23.62
CA ASP A 848 27.83 33.54 -24.15
C ASP A 848 28.89 33.65 -23.05
N LYS A 849 28.54 34.16 -21.87
CA LYS A 849 29.46 34.31 -20.74
C LYS A 849 29.99 32.99 -20.16
N ASN A 850 29.31 31.89 -20.41
CA ASN A 850 29.66 30.54 -19.90
C ASN A 850 30.12 29.60 -21.00
N ASN A 851 30.16 30.07 -22.28
CA ASN A 851 30.51 29.26 -23.44
C ASN A 851 32.00 29.37 -23.77
N PRO A 852 32.82 28.34 -23.47
CA PRO A 852 34.26 28.40 -23.72
C PRO A 852 34.64 28.31 -25.21
N PHE A 853 33.69 27.93 -26.09
CA PHE A 853 33.95 27.83 -27.54
C PHE A 853 33.90 29.18 -28.28
N LEU A 854 33.44 30.24 -27.60
CA LEU A 854 33.38 31.55 -28.22
C LEU A 854 34.74 32.25 -28.19
N PRO A 855 35.15 32.93 -29.29
CA PRO A 855 36.46 33.62 -29.40
C PRO A 855 36.72 34.60 -28.25
N GLN A 856 35.68 35.35 -27.78
CA GLN A 856 35.83 36.30 -26.70
C GLN A 856 36.17 35.65 -25.35
N ASN A 857 35.97 34.37 -25.22
CA ASN A 857 36.20 33.62 -23.99
C ASN A 857 37.48 32.77 -24.05
N SER A 858 38.26 32.84 -25.16
CA SER A 858 39.42 31.98 -25.41
C SER A 858 40.53 32.09 -24.36
N ASN A 859 40.62 33.23 -23.65
CA ASN A 859 41.59 33.47 -22.60
C ASN A 859 40.95 33.86 -21.27
N ASP A 860 39.68 33.51 -21.07
CA ASP A 860 38.93 33.87 -19.85
C ASP A 860 39.47 33.06 -18.66
N PRO A 861 39.99 33.72 -17.59
CA PRO A 861 40.62 33.05 -16.45
C PRO A 861 39.60 32.30 -15.56
N ASP A 862 38.32 32.64 -15.64
CA ASP A 862 37.25 32.07 -14.83
C ASP A 862 36.59 30.87 -15.49
N LEU A 863 36.86 30.61 -16.78
CA LEU A 863 36.31 29.50 -17.53
C LEU A 863 37.34 28.35 -17.67
N TYR A 864 36.81 27.14 -17.81
CA TYR A 864 37.58 25.93 -18.07
C TYR A 864 37.14 25.32 -19.39
N LYS A 865 38.08 24.66 -20.10
CA LYS A 865 37.79 23.88 -21.29
C LYS A 865 36.80 22.79 -20.98
N PHE A 866 35.86 22.56 -21.86
CA PHE A 866 34.90 21.46 -21.67
C PHE A 866 35.62 20.11 -21.86
N PRO A 867 35.21 19.08 -21.08
CA PRO A 867 35.72 17.72 -21.26
C PRO A 867 35.43 17.19 -22.67
N ASP A 868 36.31 16.32 -23.18
CA ASP A 868 36.15 15.69 -24.49
C ASP A 868 34.76 15.07 -24.66
N GLY A 869 34.12 15.29 -25.82
CA GLY A 869 32.77 14.82 -26.13
C GLY A 869 31.64 15.62 -25.50
N THR A 870 31.94 16.74 -24.84
CA THR A 870 30.94 17.67 -24.32
C THR A 870 30.62 18.71 -25.37
N GLY A 871 29.34 18.87 -25.66
CA GLY A 871 28.80 19.87 -26.59
C GLY A 871 27.88 20.89 -25.92
N VAL A 872 27.45 21.84 -26.74
CA VAL A 872 26.42 22.83 -26.37
C VAL A 872 25.13 22.45 -27.10
N MET A 873 24.01 22.52 -26.41
CA MET A 873 22.70 22.32 -27.05
C MET A 873 22.40 23.48 -28.02
N THR A 874 21.81 23.13 -29.14
CA THR A 874 21.23 24.09 -30.08
C THR A 874 19.84 24.53 -29.59
N ASN A 875 19.09 25.27 -30.40
CA ASN A 875 17.71 25.63 -30.11
C ASN A 875 16.75 24.39 -30.11
N ASP A 876 17.21 23.26 -30.67
CA ASP A 876 16.40 22.04 -30.69
C ASP A 876 16.42 21.33 -29.33
N PRO A 877 15.30 20.80 -28.86
CA PRO A 877 15.26 20.02 -27.64
C PRO A 877 15.94 18.66 -27.81
N TYR A 878 16.58 18.16 -26.75
CA TYR A 878 16.90 16.74 -26.64
C TYR A 878 15.61 15.96 -26.33
N LEU A 879 15.32 14.90 -27.12
CA LEU A 879 14.08 14.13 -27.01
C LEU A 879 14.36 12.62 -26.96
N GLU A 880 13.69 11.94 -26.02
CA GLU A 880 13.61 10.48 -25.95
C GLU A 880 12.16 10.02 -25.93
N PHE A 881 11.89 8.97 -26.68
CA PHE A 881 10.62 8.25 -26.67
C PHE A 881 10.82 6.85 -26.08
N VAL A 882 9.93 6.44 -25.19
CA VAL A 882 9.97 5.15 -24.53
C VAL A 882 8.70 4.39 -24.82
N VAL A 883 8.83 3.13 -25.21
CA VAL A 883 7.72 2.18 -25.29
C VAL A 883 8.06 0.97 -24.45
N GLY A 884 7.21 0.67 -23.48
CA GLY A 884 7.44 -0.39 -22.52
C GLY A 884 6.36 -1.45 -22.50
N VAL A 885 6.77 -2.64 -22.10
CA VAL A 885 5.89 -3.72 -21.69
C VAL A 885 6.16 -3.97 -20.22
N HIS A 886 5.18 -3.62 -19.43
CA HIS A 886 5.22 -3.75 -17.97
C HIS A 886 4.42 -4.96 -17.51
N ASN A 887 4.54 -5.30 -16.24
CA ASN A 887 3.82 -6.41 -15.64
C ASN A 887 4.21 -7.80 -16.19
N ILE A 888 5.40 -7.94 -16.78
CA ILE A 888 5.92 -9.24 -17.19
C ILE A 888 6.20 -10.05 -15.93
N PHE A 889 5.64 -11.28 -15.84
CA PHE A 889 5.69 -12.09 -14.61
C PHE A 889 5.19 -11.35 -13.35
N LYS A 890 4.30 -10.37 -13.51
CA LYS A 890 3.69 -9.53 -12.45
C LYS A 890 4.66 -8.57 -11.73
N CYS A 891 5.88 -8.40 -12.20
CA CYS A 891 6.88 -7.55 -11.54
C CYS A 891 7.93 -6.94 -12.44
N LEU A 892 8.18 -7.50 -13.61
CA LEU A 892 9.23 -7.03 -14.50
C LEU A 892 8.68 -6.03 -15.51
N GLU A 893 9.45 -4.99 -15.76
CA GLU A 893 9.22 -3.97 -16.79
C GLU A 893 10.36 -4.02 -17.79
N VAL A 894 10.06 -3.94 -19.06
CA VAL A 894 11.04 -3.89 -20.16
C VAL A 894 10.68 -2.73 -21.07
N ASP A 895 11.56 -1.75 -21.14
CA ASP A 895 11.39 -0.52 -21.87
C ASP A 895 12.36 -0.45 -23.04
N TYR A 896 11.85 -0.22 -24.22
CA TYR A 896 12.61 0.19 -25.38
C TYR A 896 12.64 1.69 -25.44
N VAL A 897 13.85 2.26 -25.48
CA VAL A 897 14.10 3.70 -25.53
C VAL A 897 14.66 4.06 -26.89
N ARG A 898 14.12 5.12 -27.49
CA ARG A 898 14.58 5.72 -28.74
C ARG A 898 14.95 7.18 -28.53
N ARG A 899 16.19 7.53 -28.84
CA ARG A 899 16.64 8.91 -28.95
C ARG A 899 16.17 9.50 -30.27
N LEU A 900 15.51 10.65 -30.23
CA LEU A 900 14.87 11.26 -31.40
C LEU A 900 15.71 12.39 -32.01
N THR A 901 16.44 13.13 -31.19
CA THR A 901 17.24 14.30 -31.58
C THR A 901 18.71 14.10 -31.27
N TYR A 902 19.61 14.97 -31.81
CA TYR A 902 21.06 14.89 -31.66
C TYR A 902 21.63 13.50 -32.03
N THR A 903 21.05 12.86 -33.06
CA THR A 903 21.39 11.48 -33.44
C THR A 903 22.65 11.39 -34.31
N HIS A 904 23.24 12.50 -34.68
CA HIS A 904 24.44 12.62 -35.50
C HIS A 904 25.75 12.65 -34.69
N VAL A 905 25.66 12.80 -33.33
CA VAL A 905 26.84 12.82 -32.47
C VAL A 905 27.57 11.48 -32.53
N PRO A 906 28.89 11.45 -32.76
CA PRO A 906 29.64 10.19 -32.83
C PRO A 906 29.61 9.42 -31.50
N GLY A 907 29.54 8.08 -31.56
CA GLY A 907 29.66 7.20 -30.40
C GLY A 907 28.41 7.10 -29.50
N ILE A 908 27.31 7.74 -29.87
CA ILE A 908 26.05 7.66 -29.11
C ILE A 908 25.20 6.45 -29.48
N SER A 909 24.43 5.95 -28.53
CA SER A 909 23.41 4.95 -28.76
C SER A 909 22.09 5.63 -29.11
N LYS A 910 21.53 5.29 -30.30
CA LYS A 910 20.20 5.81 -30.73
C LYS A 910 19.04 5.03 -30.10
N ASN A 911 19.29 3.82 -29.64
CA ASN A 911 18.33 2.90 -29.09
C ASN A 911 18.91 2.22 -27.85
N GLY A 912 18.07 1.82 -26.93
CA GLY A 912 18.47 1.07 -25.75
C GLY A 912 17.34 0.33 -25.11
N ILE A 913 17.67 -0.63 -24.27
CA ILE A 913 16.69 -1.35 -23.45
C ILE A 913 16.97 -0.98 -21.99
N ARG A 914 15.88 -0.79 -21.25
CA ARG A 914 15.92 -0.59 -19.80
C ARG A 914 15.00 -1.60 -19.14
N PHE A 915 15.29 -1.91 -17.89
CA PHE A 915 14.53 -2.82 -17.07
C PHE A 915 14.00 -2.09 -15.85
N GLY A 916 12.81 -2.44 -15.44
CA GLY A 916 12.24 -2.01 -14.17
C GLY A 916 11.74 -3.21 -13.39
N PHE A 917 11.66 -3.06 -12.08
CA PHE A 917 10.98 -4.00 -11.20
C PHE A 917 9.95 -3.23 -10.39
N ASN A 918 8.69 -3.57 -10.58
CA ASN A 918 7.59 -2.92 -9.89
C ASN A 918 6.51 -3.96 -9.56
N LEU A 919 6.21 -4.10 -8.27
CA LEU A 919 5.13 -4.95 -7.79
C LEU A 919 3.86 -4.11 -7.70
N VAL A 920 3.01 -4.23 -8.72
CA VAL A 920 1.73 -3.51 -8.81
C VAL A 920 0.59 -4.53 -8.78
N PHE A 921 -0.45 -4.24 -8.02
CA PHE A 921 -1.70 -5.01 -8.01
C PHE A 921 -2.49 -4.87 -9.29
#